data_98194ace370ff459f9b7b7ca3811c0cd
#
_entry.id   98194ace370ff459f9b7b7ca3811c0cd
#
_cell.length_a   1.000
_cell.length_b   1.000
_cell.length_c   1.000
_cell.angle_alpha   90.00
_cell.angle_beta   90.00
_cell.angle_gamma   90.00
#
_symmetry.space_group_name_H-M   'P 1'
#
loop_
_entity.id
_entity.type
_entity.pdbx_description
1 polymer ?
#
loop_
_entity_poly.entity_id
_entity_poly.type
_entity_poly.pdbx_seq_one_letter_code
_entity_poly.pdbx_strand_id
1 'polypeptide(L)'
;MMQQIKKPAQMPDACSQVQKIRFFTFLQKVLIGTLASTLLNLFILFPSPSFAEVVLGVVRSSENSPDWVKITTRLWESGIAYKPINLEAIKSTADLTGVNVLFLPNIETLTPAQIKVLEAWASQGGRLIASGPVGRSSPALVRQSLRSLLGAYWAFPLTQPATPQPRSRCRDIACTASSNWVPTAQQNASVQGGVLIPADANSQTIATWKDSSGSSAAIATDRATYLGWRWGSDGSANVDKAWLQASIARWGGTIASAPSAPPPAAATPLPTPPSRVTRNSPSLPRTTPLSRLSPSGSLPDPVPATFTDPSDQSAPAGLDVQPNSNKPIVSIEAYLMRQELTNLLGRFESALTASNSANTAINLNAATSPQLVAAEQGGGGPAASRPPVLQAIRVRAIAQARQVLQTFDQLLQQQNYAEARKQWVEARQLLWENYPKEGQRVGAEIRAVWLDRGTIVAARSEQGLASVFDRLAAAGINTVFFETLNAGYTIYPSQVAPQQNPLTVGWDPLASAVKLAHERGMELHAWVWVFATGNKRHNTLIGQPSSYPGPVLSAHPQWANIDNKGRTQNPNDGKFYLDPANPEARNYLLQIVNEIANNYKVDGVQLDYIRYPFQDDNANFTYGYGIAARQQFRQLTGADPVNISPRNGSLWRQWVEFKTNQINSFVAEVSQLLRQNYPRTILSVAVFPHPESQRIYKIQQNWEVWARQGIVDLIVPMTYALDTNRLQRITEPLVNEQILGSALISPSVKLLTLPEVVAIDQIQALRDLPTGGYAIFAVESISSGMQGFFNRTQGTPVRSTSAAEPIPYRQPFAAAASRYTALKQEWSFLLANNQLRVSESELKVLQSRADELAQALSKLAANPSTESLATTKRLLRSFQSQFQSSMRLHSAENSYQVQTWQNRLESLDMLLRYGERMELNRR
;
A
#
# COMPACT_ATOMS: atom_id res chain seq x y z
N MET A 1 -56.80 29.51 34.58
CA MET A 1 -57.99 29.89 33.75
C MET A 1 -58.05 28.84 32.69
N MET A 2 -58.81 27.84 32.96
CA MET A 2 -60.17 27.55 32.45
C MET A 2 -60.15 27.37 30.96
N GLN A 3 -60.40 26.23 30.48
CA GLN A 3 -61.60 25.35 30.30
C GLN A 3 -61.71 25.10 28.80
N GLN A 4 -62.12 24.01 28.25
CA GLN A 4 -62.94 22.79 28.56
C GLN A 4 -62.95 21.94 27.28
N ILE A 5 -62.79 20.65 27.34
CA ILE A 5 -63.75 19.58 27.27
C ILE A 5 -64.67 19.55 26.01
N LYS A 6 -64.55 18.47 25.16
CA LYS A 6 -65.65 17.48 25.01
C LYS A 6 -65.32 16.36 23.97
N LYS A 7 -65.53 15.14 24.38
CA LYS A 7 -65.78 13.88 23.70
C LYS A 7 -67.29 13.82 23.34
N PRO A 8 -67.85 12.74 22.77
CA PRO A 8 -67.49 11.70 21.83
C PRO A 8 -68.53 11.43 20.74
N ALA A 9 -68.39 10.53 19.80
CA ALA A 9 -69.46 9.65 19.28
C ALA A 9 -69.00 8.75 18.16
N GLN A 10 -69.14 7.50 18.38
CA GLN A 10 -70.04 6.45 17.84
C GLN A 10 -69.56 5.77 16.55
N MET A 11 -69.34 4.48 16.73
CA MET A 11 -69.31 3.48 15.65
C MET A 11 -70.71 3.31 15.04
N PRO A 12 -70.83 2.86 13.80
CA PRO A 12 -71.83 1.89 13.42
C PRO A 12 -71.32 0.70 12.59
N ASP A 13 -71.82 -0.40 12.97
CA ASP A 13 -72.35 -1.58 12.29
C ASP A 13 -71.57 -2.33 11.21
N ALA A 14 -71.26 -3.56 11.64
CA ALA A 14 -70.59 -4.62 10.88
C ALA A 14 -71.59 -5.51 10.08
N CYS A 15 -72.50 -5.01 9.30
CA CYS A 15 -73.44 -5.86 8.55
C CYS A 15 -73.56 -5.62 7.03
N SER A 16 -72.73 -4.73 6.42
CA SER A 16 -72.83 -4.50 4.97
C SER A 16 -71.61 -4.98 4.14
N GLN A 17 -70.62 -5.59 4.75
CA GLN A 17 -69.40 -6.00 4.01
C GLN A 17 -69.41 -7.45 3.47
N VAL A 18 -70.35 -8.33 3.93
CA VAL A 18 -70.34 -9.74 3.51
C VAL A 18 -70.99 -9.95 2.12
N GLN A 19 -71.80 -9.04 1.63
CA GLN A 19 -72.36 -9.13 0.26
C GLN A 19 -71.49 -8.60 -0.83
N LYS A 20 -70.50 -7.68 -0.55
CA LYS A 20 -69.57 -7.16 -1.54
C LYS A 20 -68.42 -8.12 -1.85
N ILE A 21 -68.07 -9.01 -0.92
CA ILE A 21 -66.97 -9.95 -1.10
C ILE A 21 -67.36 -11.12 -2.02
N ARG A 22 -68.64 -11.53 -2.06
CA ARG A 22 -69.12 -12.64 -2.93
C ARG A 22 -69.26 -12.20 -4.39
N PHE A 23 -69.47 -10.92 -4.67
CA PHE A 23 -69.58 -10.42 -6.05
C PHE A 23 -68.20 -10.21 -6.69
N PHE A 24 -67.21 -9.82 -5.91
CA PHE A 24 -65.83 -9.66 -6.37
C PHE A 24 -65.12 -10.99 -6.71
N THR A 25 -65.42 -12.05 -5.97
CA THR A 25 -64.82 -13.38 -6.20
C THR A 25 -65.40 -14.08 -7.43
N PHE A 26 -66.62 -13.75 -7.83
CA PHE A 26 -67.25 -14.28 -9.07
C PHE A 26 -66.73 -13.55 -10.31
N LEU A 27 -66.56 -12.22 -10.28
CA LEU A 27 -65.96 -11.45 -11.37
C LEU A 27 -64.47 -11.81 -11.60
N GLN A 28 -63.71 -12.08 -10.52
CA GLN A 28 -62.31 -12.49 -10.62
C GLN A 28 -62.12 -13.88 -11.28
N LYS A 29 -63.04 -14.81 -11.06
CA LYS A 29 -62.95 -16.13 -11.70
C LYS A 29 -63.41 -16.12 -13.18
N VAL A 30 -64.28 -15.20 -13.59
CA VAL A 30 -64.68 -15.05 -15.00
C VAL A 30 -63.61 -14.26 -15.79
N LEU A 31 -62.95 -13.28 -15.16
CA LEU A 31 -61.86 -12.50 -15.81
C LEU A 31 -60.59 -13.35 -15.97
N ILE A 32 -60.27 -14.24 -15.07
CA ILE A 32 -59.11 -15.12 -15.14
C ILE A 32 -59.29 -16.20 -16.20
N GLY A 33 -60.53 -16.71 -16.38
CA GLY A 33 -60.85 -17.69 -17.43
C GLY A 33 -60.74 -17.12 -18.87
N THR A 34 -61.13 -15.89 -19.09
CA THR A 34 -61.06 -15.21 -20.43
C THR A 34 -59.68 -14.69 -20.75
N LEU A 35 -58.88 -14.28 -19.73
CA LEU A 35 -57.46 -13.90 -19.92
C LEU A 35 -56.58 -15.12 -20.20
N ALA A 36 -56.83 -16.28 -19.61
CA ALA A 36 -56.08 -17.51 -19.88
C ALA A 36 -56.33 -18.03 -21.30
N SER A 37 -57.53 -17.91 -21.84
CA SER A 37 -57.82 -18.33 -23.24
C SER A 37 -57.25 -17.39 -24.29
N THR A 38 -57.17 -16.09 -24.01
CA THR A 38 -56.54 -15.11 -24.91
C THR A 38 -55.01 -15.12 -24.85
N LEU A 39 -54.43 -15.40 -23.67
CA LEU A 39 -52.99 -15.60 -23.55
C LEU A 39 -52.50 -16.90 -24.21
N LEU A 40 -53.33 -17.97 -24.20
CA LEU A 40 -52.93 -19.21 -24.85
C LEU A 40 -53.02 -19.12 -26.39
N ASN A 41 -53.88 -18.28 -26.97
CA ASN A 41 -53.92 -18.01 -28.39
C ASN A 41 -52.93 -16.94 -28.84
N LEU A 42 -52.39 -16.12 -27.92
CA LEU A 42 -51.29 -15.18 -28.22
C LEU A 42 -49.93 -15.87 -28.22
N PHE A 43 -49.75 -17.00 -27.55
CA PHE A 43 -48.50 -17.77 -27.57
C PHE A 43 -48.27 -18.58 -28.89
N ILE A 44 -49.27 -18.70 -29.73
CA ILE A 44 -49.14 -19.43 -31.04
C ILE A 44 -48.74 -18.49 -32.19
N LEU A 45 -48.66 -17.16 -31.95
CA LEU A 45 -48.33 -16.14 -32.96
C LEU A 45 -47.02 -15.38 -32.72
N PHE A 46 -46.28 -15.73 -31.62
CA PHE A 46 -44.92 -15.20 -31.46
C PHE A 46 -43.95 -16.25 -32.04
N PRO A 47 -43.13 -15.91 -33.03
CA PRO A 47 -42.03 -16.76 -33.44
C PRO A 47 -41.16 -16.99 -32.19
N SER A 48 -40.69 -18.21 -31.99
CA SER A 48 -39.70 -18.59 -30.99
C SER A 48 -38.67 -17.47 -30.86
N PRO A 49 -38.27 -17.03 -29.65
CA PRO A 49 -37.23 -16.01 -29.57
C PRO A 49 -36.02 -16.49 -30.33
N SER A 50 -35.72 -15.89 -31.47
CA SER A 50 -34.44 -16.05 -32.11
C SER A 50 -33.41 -15.66 -31.10
N PHE A 51 -32.52 -16.56 -30.70
CA PHE A 51 -31.42 -16.25 -29.82
C PHE A 51 -30.71 -15.02 -30.38
N ALA A 52 -30.79 -13.91 -29.70
CA ALA A 52 -30.16 -12.66 -30.14
C ALA A 52 -28.65 -12.96 -30.35
N GLU A 53 -28.18 -12.64 -31.52
CA GLU A 53 -26.76 -12.81 -31.85
C GLU A 53 -25.93 -11.96 -30.86
N VAL A 54 -24.97 -12.60 -30.13
CA VAL A 54 -24.13 -11.91 -29.17
C VAL A 54 -23.08 -11.11 -29.91
N VAL A 55 -23.10 -9.79 -29.72
CA VAL A 55 -22.06 -8.89 -30.22
C VAL A 55 -20.98 -8.73 -29.15
N LEU A 56 -19.79 -9.29 -29.44
CA LEU A 56 -18.62 -9.14 -28.58
C LEU A 56 -17.91 -7.81 -28.86
N GLY A 57 -17.87 -6.90 -27.88
CA GLY A 57 -16.96 -5.76 -27.89
C GLY A 57 -15.60 -6.16 -27.33
N VAL A 58 -14.51 -5.84 -28.02
CA VAL A 58 -13.15 -6.08 -27.54
C VAL A 58 -12.44 -4.74 -27.31
N VAL A 59 -12.04 -4.51 -26.08
CA VAL A 59 -11.47 -3.21 -25.70
C VAL A 59 -10.01 -3.13 -26.10
N ARG A 60 -9.68 -2.09 -26.85
CA ARG A 60 -8.32 -1.69 -27.22
C ARG A 60 -7.90 -0.48 -26.41
N SER A 61 -6.67 -0.49 -25.91
CA SER A 61 -6.03 0.64 -25.21
C SER A 61 -4.58 0.79 -25.65
N SER A 62 -3.91 1.83 -25.23
CA SER A 62 -2.46 1.97 -25.40
C SER A 62 -1.68 0.82 -24.76
N GLU A 63 -2.17 0.23 -23.67
CA GLU A 63 -1.50 -0.84 -22.92
C GLU A 63 -1.50 -2.18 -23.65
N ASN A 64 -2.61 -2.57 -24.28
CA ASN A 64 -2.69 -3.82 -25.06
C ASN A 64 -2.40 -3.63 -26.55
N SER A 65 -2.06 -2.42 -26.98
CA SER A 65 -1.71 -2.12 -28.37
C SER A 65 -0.51 -2.92 -28.89
N PRO A 66 0.55 -3.20 -28.12
CA PRO A 66 1.64 -4.07 -28.57
C PRO A 66 1.20 -5.51 -28.87
N ASP A 67 0.22 -6.01 -28.14
CA ASP A 67 -0.33 -7.37 -28.33
C ASP A 67 -1.59 -7.38 -29.23
N TRP A 68 -2.03 -6.23 -29.72
CA TRP A 68 -3.31 -6.10 -30.41
C TRP A 68 -3.41 -6.99 -31.66
N VAL A 69 -2.34 -7.06 -32.43
CA VAL A 69 -2.30 -7.95 -33.62
C VAL A 69 -2.44 -9.41 -33.22
N LYS A 70 -1.76 -9.83 -32.14
CA LYS A 70 -1.89 -11.20 -31.62
C LYS A 70 -3.31 -11.48 -31.10
N ILE A 71 -3.90 -10.54 -30.38
CA ILE A 71 -5.27 -10.64 -29.85
C ILE A 71 -6.26 -10.79 -31.03
N THR A 72 -6.17 -9.93 -32.03
CA THR A 72 -7.11 -9.95 -33.17
C THR A 72 -6.92 -11.17 -34.05
N THR A 73 -5.68 -11.59 -34.30
CA THR A 73 -5.39 -12.86 -35.04
C THR A 73 -6.01 -14.03 -34.30
N ARG A 74 -5.87 -14.10 -32.98
CA ARG A 74 -6.39 -15.20 -32.16
C ARG A 74 -7.92 -15.21 -32.10
N LEU A 75 -8.58 -14.03 -32.09
CA LEU A 75 -10.03 -13.93 -32.23
C LEU A 75 -10.50 -14.47 -33.60
N TRP A 76 -9.81 -14.10 -34.66
CA TRP A 76 -10.09 -14.57 -36.00
C TRP A 76 -9.90 -16.10 -36.14
N GLU A 77 -8.76 -16.65 -35.69
CA GLU A 77 -8.49 -18.10 -35.65
C GLU A 77 -9.52 -18.86 -34.80
N SER A 78 -10.11 -18.19 -33.80
CA SER A 78 -11.17 -18.75 -32.95
C SER A 78 -12.56 -18.72 -33.63
N GLY A 79 -12.69 -18.06 -34.80
CA GLY A 79 -13.95 -17.89 -35.51
C GLY A 79 -14.90 -16.90 -34.78
N ILE A 80 -14.39 -15.99 -33.97
CA ILE A 80 -15.19 -15.06 -33.14
C ILE A 80 -15.23 -13.69 -33.84
N ALA A 81 -16.43 -13.27 -34.27
CA ALA A 81 -16.64 -11.90 -34.72
C ALA A 81 -16.66 -10.93 -33.51
N TYR A 82 -16.06 -9.76 -33.68
CA TYR A 82 -15.94 -8.76 -32.61
C TYR A 82 -16.01 -7.33 -33.15
N LYS A 83 -16.41 -6.43 -32.28
CA LYS A 83 -16.39 -4.96 -32.50
C LYS A 83 -15.23 -4.38 -31.67
N PRO A 84 -14.23 -3.73 -32.29
CA PRO A 84 -13.19 -3.07 -31.52
C PRO A 84 -13.76 -1.84 -30.81
N ILE A 85 -13.47 -1.69 -29.52
CA ILE A 85 -13.89 -0.57 -28.67
C ILE A 85 -12.63 0.12 -28.16
N ASN A 86 -12.44 1.40 -28.48
CA ASN A 86 -11.31 2.14 -27.95
C ASN A 86 -11.60 2.57 -26.51
N LEU A 87 -10.77 2.19 -25.55
CA LEU A 87 -10.94 2.51 -24.12
C LEU A 87 -10.98 4.00 -23.84
N GLU A 88 -10.15 4.79 -24.54
CA GLU A 88 -10.09 6.23 -24.38
C GLU A 88 -11.35 6.94 -24.91
N ALA A 89 -12.10 6.29 -25.77
CA ALA A 89 -13.34 6.81 -26.35
C ALA A 89 -14.57 6.52 -25.46
N ILE A 90 -14.47 5.64 -24.48
CA ILE A 90 -15.59 5.29 -23.58
C ILE A 90 -15.84 6.45 -22.60
N LYS A 91 -16.92 7.21 -22.84
CA LYS A 91 -17.34 8.35 -22.01
C LYS A 91 -18.74 8.18 -21.44
N SER A 92 -19.58 7.35 -22.06
CA SER A 92 -20.97 7.08 -21.66
C SER A 92 -21.39 5.67 -22.05
N THR A 93 -22.50 5.18 -21.52
CA THR A 93 -23.07 3.87 -21.92
C THR A 93 -23.49 3.82 -23.38
N ALA A 94 -23.74 4.97 -24.02
CA ALA A 94 -24.06 5.06 -25.43
C ALA A 94 -22.91 4.58 -26.34
N ASP A 95 -21.66 4.73 -25.88
CA ASP A 95 -20.46 4.29 -26.61
C ASP A 95 -20.35 2.76 -26.67
N LEU A 96 -21.12 2.05 -25.84
CA LEU A 96 -21.23 0.60 -25.78
C LEU A 96 -22.54 0.07 -26.41
N THR A 97 -23.29 0.93 -27.10
CA THR A 97 -24.54 0.53 -27.74
C THR A 97 -24.32 -0.58 -28.75
N GLY A 98 -25.18 -1.62 -28.70
CA GLY A 98 -25.07 -2.80 -29.56
C GLY A 98 -23.99 -3.80 -29.14
N VAL A 99 -23.38 -3.66 -27.98
CA VAL A 99 -22.47 -4.64 -27.38
C VAL A 99 -23.19 -5.34 -26.23
N ASN A 100 -23.19 -6.67 -26.24
CA ASN A 100 -23.82 -7.48 -25.19
C ASN A 100 -22.78 -8.02 -24.20
N VAL A 101 -21.60 -8.37 -24.73
CA VAL A 101 -20.46 -8.87 -23.96
C VAL A 101 -19.26 -8.00 -24.25
N LEU A 102 -18.61 -7.48 -23.23
CA LEU A 102 -17.40 -6.67 -23.36
C LEU A 102 -16.19 -7.46 -22.83
N PHE A 103 -15.19 -7.64 -23.69
CA PHE A 103 -13.94 -8.28 -23.34
C PHE A 103 -12.85 -7.23 -23.09
N LEU A 104 -12.20 -7.35 -21.94
CA LEU A 104 -11.11 -6.49 -21.45
C LEU A 104 -9.80 -7.29 -21.44
N PRO A 105 -9.11 -7.48 -22.60
CA PRO A 105 -7.89 -8.25 -22.65
C PRO A 105 -6.69 -7.42 -22.15
N ASN A 106 -6.06 -7.86 -21.08
CA ASN A 106 -4.76 -7.35 -20.60
C ASN A 106 -4.71 -5.83 -20.31
N ILE A 107 -5.80 -5.24 -19.82
CA ILE A 107 -5.90 -3.80 -19.53
C ILE A 107 -5.59 -3.57 -18.07
N GLU A 108 -4.41 -3.06 -17.76
CA GLU A 108 -3.95 -2.87 -16.37
C GLU A 108 -4.47 -1.57 -15.74
N THR A 109 -4.83 -0.57 -16.55
CA THR A 109 -5.26 0.74 -16.04
C THR A 109 -6.61 1.15 -16.60
N LEU A 110 -7.54 1.51 -15.72
CA LEU A 110 -8.80 2.18 -16.02
C LEU A 110 -8.92 3.46 -15.20
N THR A 111 -9.59 4.45 -15.76
CA THR A 111 -9.87 5.72 -15.07
C THR A 111 -11.17 5.64 -14.27
N PRO A 112 -11.38 6.55 -13.27
CA PRO A 112 -12.64 6.65 -12.56
C PRO A 112 -13.87 6.93 -13.46
N ALA A 113 -13.69 7.62 -14.57
CA ALA A 113 -14.75 7.88 -15.52
C ALA A 113 -15.15 6.60 -16.28
N GLN A 114 -14.16 5.84 -16.76
CA GLN A 114 -14.38 4.59 -17.48
C GLN A 114 -15.05 3.53 -16.60
N ILE A 115 -14.61 3.38 -15.33
CA ILE A 115 -15.23 2.39 -14.45
C ILE A 115 -16.70 2.71 -14.16
N LYS A 116 -17.06 3.98 -13.97
CA LYS A 116 -18.46 4.41 -13.82
C LYS A 116 -19.33 4.02 -15.02
N VAL A 117 -18.79 4.18 -16.23
CA VAL A 117 -19.52 3.79 -17.46
C VAL A 117 -19.70 2.28 -17.51
N LEU A 118 -18.65 1.51 -17.17
CA LEU A 118 -18.72 0.04 -17.14
C LEU A 118 -19.71 -0.47 -16.09
N GLU A 119 -19.74 0.14 -14.91
CA GLU A 119 -20.70 -0.18 -13.85
C GLU A 119 -22.15 0.12 -14.31
N ALA A 120 -22.38 1.30 -14.88
CA ALA A 120 -23.69 1.68 -15.40
C ALA A 120 -24.15 0.76 -16.54
N TRP A 121 -23.25 0.42 -17.47
CA TRP A 121 -23.53 -0.49 -18.58
C TRP A 121 -23.80 -1.93 -18.10
N ALA A 122 -23.01 -2.44 -17.14
CA ALA A 122 -23.23 -3.75 -16.56
C ALA A 122 -24.55 -3.83 -15.76
N SER A 123 -24.96 -2.73 -15.10
CA SER A 123 -26.25 -2.65 -14.41
C SER A 123 -27.46 -2.73 -15.36
N GLN A 124 -27.26 -2.31 -16.61
CA GLN A 124 -28.25 -2.41 -17.72
C GLN A 124 -28.25 -3.79 -18.40
N GLY A 125 -27.55 -4.76 -17.87
CA GLY A 125 -27.52 -6.13 -18.39
C GLY A 125 -26.27 -6.51 -19.19
N GLY A 126 -25.29 -5.63 -19.33
CA GLY A 126 -24.01 -5.89 -19.96
C GLY A 126 -23.22 -6.99 -19.22
N ARG A 127 -22.46 -7.79 -19.97
CA ARG A 127 -21.64 -8.89 -19.46
C ARG A 127 -20.17 -8.63 -19.69
N LEU A 128 -19.30 -9.01 -18.75
CA LEU A 128 -17.87 -8.73 -18.80
C LEU A 128 -17.03 -9.99 -18.87
N ILE A 129 -16.02 -9.98 -19.74
CA ILE A 129 -14.91 -10.93 -19.69
C ILE A 129 -13.64 -10.12 -19.46
N ALA A 130 -12.82 -10.51 -18.50
CA ALA A 130 -11.54 -9.91 -18.20
C ALA A 130 -10.42 -10.94 -18.32
N SER A 131 -9.25 -10.54 -18.75
CA SER A 131 -8.07 -11.42 -18.77
C SER A 131 -6.79 -10.67 -18.43
N GLY A 132 -5.84 -11.36 -17.79
CA GLY A 132 -4.59 -10.77 -17.31
C GLY A 132 -4.79 -9.87 -16.09
N PRO A 133 -3.83 -9.01 -15.75
CA PRO A 133 -3.85 -8.18 -14.52
C PRO A 133 -4.75 -6.95 -14.66
N VAL A 134 -6.02 -7.14 -15.05
CA VAL A 134 -6.98 -6.06 -15.33
C VAL A 134 -7.14 -5.16 -14.12
N GLY A 135 -6.94 -3.87 -14.36
CA GLY A 135 -7.08 -2.82 -13.35
C GLY A 135 -6.01 -2.81 -12.26
N ARG A 136 -4.97 -3.63 -12.35
CA ARG A 136 -3.91 -3.74 -11.33
C ARG A 136 -3.23 -2.38 -11.07
N SER A 137 -2.99 -1.62 -12.12
CA SER A 137 -2.32 -0.32 -12.08
C SER A 137 -3.30 0.86 -11.94
N SER A 138 -4.60 0.59 -11.82
CA SER A 138 -5.62 1.61 -11.64
C SER A 138 -5.59 2.23 -10.24
N PRO A 139 -6.14 3.44 -10.04
CA PRO A 139 -6.35 4.03 -8.73
C PRO A 139 -7.12 3.08 -7.79
N ALA A 140 -6.88 3.19 -6.48
CA ALA A 140 -7.45 2.28 -5.48
C ALA A 140 -8.98 2.16 -5.57
N LEU A 141 -9.70 3.28 -5.76
CA LEU A 141 -11.16 3.28 -5.93
C LEU A 141 -11.59 2.51 -7.17
N VAL A 142 -10.88 2.66 -8.28
CA VAL A 142 -11.16 1.94 -9.52
C VAL A 142 -10.91 0.44 -9.35
N ARG A 143 -9.81 0.07 -8.68
CA ARG A 143 -9.53 -1.35 -8.36
C ARG A 143 -10.63 -1.96 -7.51
N GLN A 144 -11.19 -1.20 -6.58
CA GLN A 144 -12.28 -1.64 -5.73
C GLN A 144 -13.57 -1.85 -6.54
N SER A 145 -13.96 -0.88 -7.34
CA SER A 145 -15.10 -1.01 -8.27
C SER A 145 -14.95 -2.21 -9.22
N LEU A 146 -13.74 -2.40 -9.75
CA LEU A 146 -13.43 -3.57 -10.59
C LEU A 146 -13.56 -4.89 -9.84
N ARG A 147 -13.12 -4.96 -8.57
CA ARG A 147 -13.31 -6.15 -7.73
C ARG A 147 -14.79 -6.52 -7.58
N SER A 148 -15.63 -5.52 -7.31
CA SER A 148 -17.09 -5.73 -7.22
C SER A 148 -17.71 -6.09 -8.57
N LEU A 149 -17.26 -5.46 -9.66
CA LEU A 149 -17.79 -5.67 -11.00
C LEU A 149 -17.38 -7.02 -11.60
N LEU A 150 -16.13 -7.43 -11.39
CA LEU A 150 -15.56 -8.68 -11.89
C LEU A 150 -15.71 -9.85 -10.89
N GLY A 151 -16.04 -9.56 -9.63
CA GLY A 151 -16.09 -10.54 -8.55
C GLY A 151 -14.73 -11.10 -8.13
N ALA A 152 -13.64 -10.57 -8.64
CA ALA A 152 -12.31 -11.05 -8.37
C ALA A 152 -11.24 -9.98 -8.68
N TYR A 153 -10.03 -10.22 -8.23
CA TYR A 153 -8.88 -9.41 -8.60
C TYR A 153 -7.62 -10.25 -8.80
N TRP A 154 -6.71 -9.75 -9.61
CA TRP A 154 -5.40 -10.31 -9.81
C TRP A 154 -4.50 -9.99 -8.61
N ALA A 155 -3.99 -11.02 -7.95
CA ALA A 155 -3.16 -10.88 -6.75
C ALA A 155 -1.67 -10.75 -7.13
N PHE A 156 -1.12 -11.78 -7.76
CA PHE A 156 0.29 -11.85 -8.14
C PHE A 156 0.50 -12.80 -9.34
N PRO A 157 1.55 -12.61 -10.15
CA PRO A 157 1.88 -13.52 -11.24
C PRO A 157 2.41 -14.85 -10.70
N LEU A 158 2.19 -15.92 -11.44
CA LEU A 158 2.86 -17.20 -11.18
C LEU A 158 4.35 -17.11 -11.51
N THR A 159 5.16 -17.79 -10.73
CA THR A 159 6.61 -17.86 -10.94
C THR A 159 7.00 -18.75 -12.12
N GLN A 160 6.15 -19.73 -12.47
CA GLN A 160 6.31 -20.65 -13.59
C GLN A 160 4.99 -20.78 -14.35
N PRO A 161 5.04 -21.04 -15.67
CA PRO A 161 3.84 -21.35 -16.44
C PRO A 161 3.10 -22.55 -15.85
N ALA A 162 1.77 -22.47 -15.77
CA ALA A 162 0.93 -23.53 -15.22
C ALA A 162 -0.31 -23.76 -16.09
N THR A 163 -0.94 -24.91 -15.96
CA THR A 163 -2.13 -25.27 -16.73
C THR A 163 -3.38 -24.91 -15.92
N PRO A 164 -4.32 -24.13 -16.48
CA PRO A 164 -5.61 -23.89 -15.82
C PRO A 164 -6.48 -25.16 -15.89
N GLN A 165 -6.77 -25.74 -14.73
CA GLN A 165 -7.61 -26.94 -14.61
C GLN A 165 -9.05 -26.54 -14.29
N PRO A 166 -10.02 -26.86 -15.13
CA PRO A 166 -11.44 -26.69 -14.84
C PRO A 166 -11.85 -27.47 -13.59
N ARG A 167 -12.64 -26.87 -12.72
CA ARG A 167 -13.27 -27.58 -11.59
C ARG A 167 -14.50 -28.32 -12.06
N SER A 168 -14.43 -29.63 -12.14
CA SER A 168 -15.59 -30.48 -12.34
C SER A 168 -16.32 -30.69 -11.01
N ARG A 169 -17.58 -30.19 -10.94
CA ARG A 169 -18.61 -30.35 -9.89
C ARG A 169 -18.59 -29.36 -8.75
N CYS A 170 -19.58 -28.53 -8.75
CA CYS A 170 -20.15 -27.97 -7.52
C CYS A 170 -20.69 -29.09 -6.64
N ARG A 171 -20.31 -29.12 -5.35
CA ARG A 171 -20.86 -30.06 -4.36
C ARG A 171 -21.99 -29.44 -3.52
N ASP A 172 -22.35 -28.19 -3.72
CA ASP A 172 -23.33 -27.47 -2.92
C ASP A 172 -24.67 -27.29 -3.64
N ILE A 173 -25.75 -27.33 -2.84
CA ILE A 173 -27.18 -27.37 -3.23
C ILE A 173 -27.66 -26.16 -4.07
N ALA A 174 -26.82 -25.13 -4.23
CA ALA A 174 -27.14 -23.91 -4.98
C ALA A 174 -26.69 -23.91 -6.46
N CYS A 175 -26.05 -24.96 -6.95
CA CYS A 175 -25.66 -25.07 -8.36
C CYS A 175 -26.86 -25.50 -9.23
N THR A 176 -27.52 -24.53 -9.83
CA THR A 176 -28.50 -24.77 -10.89
C THR A 176 -27.82 -25.31 -12.16
N ALA A 177 -28.55 -26.00 -13.01
CA ALA A 177 -28.10 -26.77 -14.18
C ALA A 177 -27.25 -26.05 -15.24
N SER A 178 -26.75 -24.85 -14.99
CA SER A 178 -25.96 -24.01 -15.90
C SER A 178 -24.44 -24.11 -15.74
N SER A 179 -23.91 -25.02 -14.91
CA SER A 179 -22.46 -25.15 -14.66
C SER A 179 -21.67 -25.98 -15.70
N ASN A 180 -22.30 -26.49 -16.75
CA ASN A 180 -21.65 -27.31 -17.79
C ASN A 180 -20.93 -26.48 -18.89
N TRP A 181 -20.84 -25.16 -18.72
CA TRP A 181 -20.24 -24.30 -19.72
C TRP A 181 -18.69 -24.21 -19.66
N VAL A 182 -18.10 -24.70 -18.59
CA VAL A 182 -16.63 -24.66 -18.42
C VAL A 182 -15.96 -25.65 -19.37
N PRO A 183 -14.84 -25.31 -20.03
CA PRO A 183 -14.15 -26.20 -20.98
C PRO A 183 -13.79 -27.54 -20.34
N THR A 184 -13.95 -28.62 -21.10
CA THR A 184 -13.55 -29.96 -20.63
C THR A 184 -12.01 -30.08 -20.59
N ALA A 185 -11.49 -30.87 -19.64
CA ALA A 185 -10.07 -30.95 -19.26
C ALA A 185 -9.04 -31.40 -20.32
N GLN A 186 -9.40 -31.52 -21.59
CA GLN A 186 -8.53 -32.07 -22.63
C GLN A 186 -7.51 -31.08 -23.24
N GLN A 187 -7.42 -29.85 -22.70
CA GLN A 187 -6.48 -28.86 -23.25
C GLN A 187 -5.35 -28.56 -22.25
N ASN A 188 -4.40 -29.50 -22.18
CA ASN A 188 -3.24 -29.47 -21.30
C ASN A 188 -2.11 -28.58 -21.83
N ALA A 189 -2.32 -27.27 -21.93
CA ALA A 189 -1.24 -26.35 -22.26
C ALA A 189 -0.98 -25.39 -21.08
N SER A 190 0.30 -25.21 -20.79
CA SER A 190 0.74 -24.25 -19.77
C SER A 190 0.66 -22.83 -20.32
N VAL A 191 0.23 -21.91 -19.48
CA VAL A 191 0.17 -20.47 -19.77
C VAL A 191 0.86 -19.69 -18.66
N GLN A 192 1.49 -18.57 -19.00
CA GLN A 192 1.99 -17.64 -17.99
C GLN A 192 0.82 -16.89 -17.39
N GLY A 193 0.50 -17.19 -16.15
CA GLY A 193 -0.68 -16.65 -15.49
C GLY A 193 -0.39 -15.97 -14.16
N GLY A 194 -1.45 -15.68 -13.44
CA GLY A 194 -1.41 -15.19 -12.09
C GLY A 194 -2.58 -15.70 -11.26
N VAL A 195 -2.47 -15.55 -9.97
CA VAL A 195 -3.48 -15.99 -9.02
C VAL A 195 -4.59 -14.95 -8.93
N LEU A 196 -5.83 -15.42 -9.11
CA LEU A 196 -7.02 -14.63 -8.86
C LEU A 196 -7.54 -14.90 -7.44
N ILE A 197 -8.01 -13.85 -6.78
CA ILE A 197 -8.67 -13.96 -5.47
C ILE A 197 -10.13 -13.57 -5.62
N PRO A 198 -11.09 -14.42 -5.19
CA PRO A 198 -12.51 -14.08 -5.15
C PRO A 198 -12.76 -12.85 -4.29
N ALA A 199 -13.63 -11.95 -4.73
CA ALA A 199 -13.90 -10.69 -4.04
C ALA A 199 -15.14 -10.76 -3.12
N ASP A 200 -16.05 -11.69 -3.37
CA ASP A 200 -17.27 -11.85 -2.59
C ASP A 200 -17.79 -13.30 -2.60
N ALA A 201 -18.88 -13.57 -1.86
CA ALA A 201 -19.48 -14.89 -1.74
C ALA A 201 -20.12 -15.43 -3.04
N ASN A 202 -20.44 -14.56 -4.02
CA ASN A 202 -21.01 -14.94 -5.31
C ASN A 202 -19.92 -15.28 -6.33
N SER A 203 -18.67 -15.10 -5.98
CA SER A 203 -17.51 -15.33 -6.82
C SER A 203 -17.11 -16.80 -6.79
N GLN A 204 -17.34 -17.52 -7.86
CA GLN A 204 -17.06 -18.95 -7.98
C GLN A 204 -15.73 -19.19 -8.67
N THR A 205 -14.81 -19.91 -8.03
CA THR A 205 -13.60 -20.42 -8.69
C THR A 205 -13.99 -21.57 -9.64
N ILE A 206 -13.89 -21.29 -10.94
CA ILE A 206 -14.24 -22.22 -12.01
C ILE A 206 -13.05 -22.99 -12.59
N ALA A 207 -11.82 -22.50 -12.34
CA ALA A 207 -10.57 -23.21 -12.58
C ALA A 207 -9.53 -22.91 -11.51
N THR A 208 -8.65 -23.91 -11.30
CA THR A 208 -7.48 -23.76 -10.43
C THR A 208 -6.20 -24.04 -11.23
N TRP A 209 -5.08 -23.47 -10.78
CA TRP A 209 -3.78 -23.77 -11.37
C TRP A 209 -3.35 -25.19 -11.00
N LYS A 210 -2.94 -25.98 -12.00
CA LYS A 210 -2.25 -27.24 -11.78
C LYS A 210 -0.89 -26.95 -11.17
N ASP A 211 -0.48 -27.69 -10.18
CA ASP A 211 0.84 -27.55 -9.52
C ASP A 211 1.05 -26.32 -8.61
N SER A 212 0.03 -25.51 -8.36
CA SER A 212 0.09 -24.37 -7.43
C SER A 212 -0.97 -24.43 -6.33
N SER A 213 -0.85 -25.33 -5.37
CA SER A 213 -1.66 -25.39 -4.12
C SER A 213 -3.18 -25.09 -4.25
N GLY A 214 -3.77 -25.30 -5.43
CA GLY A 214 -5.21 -25.08 -5.69
C GLY A 214 -5.62 -23.61 -5.83
N SER A 215 -4.68 -22.70 -6.08
CA SER A 215 -4.98 -21.28 -6.30
C SER A 215 -5.84 -21.05 -7.55
N SER A 216 -6.70 -20.03 -7.52
CA SER A 216 -7.69 -19.78 -8.58
C SER A 216 -7.05 -19.29 -9.87
N ALA A 217 -7.34 -19.99 -10.98
CA ALA A 217 -6.94 -19.64 -12.34
C ALA A 217 -8.04 -18.89 -13.10
N ALA A 218 -9.30 -19.18 -12.83
CA ALA A 218 -10.43 -18.46 -13.40
C ALA A 218 -11.58 -18.37 -12.38
N ILE A 219 -12.25 -17.22 -12.37
CA ILE A 219 -13.37 -16.92 -11.47
C ILE A 219 -14.54 -16.41 -12.29
N ALA A 220 -15.75 -16.80 -11.91
CA ALA A 220 -16.97 -16.33 -12.52
C ALA A 220 -17.99 -15.84 -11.49
N THR A 221 -18.76 -14.82 -11.86
CA THR A 221 -19.98 -14.36 -11.21
C THR A 221 -21.17 -14.52 -12.17
N ASP A 222 -22.35 -14.11 -11.81
CA ASP A 222 -23.51 -14.03 -12.75
C ASP A 222 -23.25 -13.10 -13.95
N ARG A 223 -22.40 -12.08 -13.81
CA ARG A 223 -22.17 -11.00 -14.78
C ARG A 223 -20.80 -10.95 -15.39
N ALA A 224 -19.81 -11.61 -14.79
CA ALA A 224 -18.43 -11.52 -15.23
C ALA A 224 -17.72 -12.87 -15.26
N THR A 225 -16.74 -13.02 -16.15
CA THR A 225 -15.73 -14.09 -16.14
C THR A 225 -14.36 -13.45 -16.12
N TYR A 226 -13.52 -13.83 -15.15
CA TYR A 226 -12.15 -13.35 -15.07
C TYR A 226 -11.16 -14.50 -15.27
N LEU A 227 -10.30 -14.36 -16.27
CA LEU A 227 -9.26 -15.31 -16.66
C LEU A 227 -7.90 -14.83 -16.12
N GLY A 228 -7.23 -15.67 -15.35
CA GLY A 228 -5.99 -15.34 -14.66
C GLY A 228 -4.72 -15.48 -15.53
N TRP A 229 -4.78 -15.16 -16.83
CA TRP A 229 -3.62 -15.11 -17.72
C TRP A 229 -3.80 -14.05 -18.79
N ARG A 230 -2.71 -13.61 -19.41
CA ARG A 230 -2.75 -12.64 -20.52
C ARG A 230 -3.20 -13.36 -21.80
N TRP A 231 -4.46 -13.16 -22.11
CA TRP A 231 -5.07 -13.73 -23.31
C TRP A 231 -4.43 -13.15 -24.58
N GLY A 232 -4.09 -14.00 -25.52
CA GLY A 232 -3.51 -13.59 -26.79
C GLY A 232 -1.99 -13.39 -26.80
N SER A 233 -1.33 -13.33 -25.62
CA SER A 233 0.12 -13.09 -25.55
C SER A 233 0.92 -14.27 -24.99
N ASP A 234 0.47 -14.89 -23.91
CA ASP A 234 1.30 -15.80 -23.12
C ASP A 234 0.78 -17.25 -23.13
N GLY A 235 -0.27 -17.53 -23.89
CA GLY A 235 -0.97 -18.79 -23.82
C GLY A 235 -1.06 -19.57 -25.14
N SER A 236 -1.39 -20.84 -25.02
CA SER A 236 -1.79 -21.68 -26.12
C SER A 236 -3.07 -21.13 -26.74
N ALA A 237 -3.11 -21.09 -28.09
CA ALA A 237 -4.29 -20.67 -28.86
C ALA A 237 -5.55 -21.46 -28.48
N ASN A 238 -5.38 -22.76 -28.22
CA ASN A 238 -6.47 -23.67 -27.85
C ASN A 238 -7.06 -23.34 -26.46
N VAL A 239 -6.23 -22.98 -25.46
CA VAL A 239 -6.70 -22.57 -24.14
C VAL A 239 -7.47 -21.26 -24.24
N ASP A 240 -6.90 -20.26 -24.93
CA ASP A 240 -7.54 -18.96 -25.12
C ASP A 240 -8.89 -19.09 -25.82
N LYS A 241 -8.94 -19.84 -26.93
CA LYS A 241 -10.15 -20.11 -27.69
C LYS A 241 -11.23 -20.75 -26.83
N ALA A 242 -10.89 -21.88 -26.19
CA ALA A 242 -11.85 -22.65 -25.41
C ALA A 242 -12.45 -21.84 -24.25
N TRP A 243 -11.63 -21.10 -23.52
CA TRP A 243 -12.11 -20.31 -22.37
C TRP A 243 -12.90 -19.09 -22.79
N LEU A 244 -12.54 -18.42 -23.89
CA LEU A 244 -13.31 -17.27 -24.38
C LEU A 244 -14.67 -17.72 -24.94
N GLN A 245 -14.69 -18.77 -25.76
CA GLN A 245 -15.94 -19.34 -26.32
C GLN A 245 -16.87 -19.82 -25.19
N ALA A 246 -16.36 -20.55 -24.21
CA ALA A 246 -17.12 -21.01 -23.06
C ALA A 246 -17.66 -19.82 -22.24
N SER A 247 -16.85 -18.78 -22.05
CA SER A 247 -17.26 -17.56 -21.33
C SER A 247 -18.38 -16.80 -22.01
N ILE A 248 -18.44 -16.80 -23.34
CA ILE A 248 -19.52 -16.17 -24.11
C ILE A 248 -20.77 -17.07 -24.10
N ALA A 249 -20.59 -18.37 -24.36
CA ALA A 249 -21.69 -19.34 -24.49
C ALA A 249 -22.51 -19.49 -23.18
N ARG A 250 -21.90 -19.25 -22.02
CA ARG A 250 -22.60 -19.34 -20.72
C ARG A 250 -23.84 -18.45 -20.59
N TRP A 251 -23.91 -17.38 -21.38
CA TRP A 251 -25.06 -16.45 -21.36
C TRP A 251 -26.09 -16.71 -22.47
N GLY A 252 -26.03 -17.89 -23.12
CA GLY A 252 -27.07 -18.40 -24.00
C GLY A 252 -27.09 -17.80 -25.43
N GLY A 253 -26.04 -17.10 -25.82
CA GLY A 253 -25.94 -16.49 -27.14
C GLY A 253 -25.20 -17.36 -28.18
N THR A 254 -25.62 -17.29 -29.45
CA THR A 254 -24.81 -17.77 -30.59
C THR A 254 -23.83 -16.65 -30.95
N ILE A 255 -22.56 -17.02 -31.13
CA ILE A 255 -21.50 -16.07 -31.52
C ILE A 255 -21.57 -15.85 -33.02
N ALA A 256 -21.58 -14.59 -33.48
CA ALA A 256 -21.43 -14.27 -34.89
C ALA A 256 -20.13 -14.86 -35.45
N SER A 257 -20.18 -15.45 -36.62
CA SER A 257 -19.01 -16.00 -37.27
C SER A 257 -18.12 -14.92 -37.87
N ALA A 258 -16.80 -15.02 -37.68
CA ALA A 258 -15.85 -14.06 -38.22
C ALA A 258 -15.89 -14.06 -39.78
N PRO A 259 -15.72 -12.87 -40.42
CA PRO A 259 -15.63 -12.79 -41.89
C PRO A 259 -14.44 -13.60 -42.42
N SER A 260 -14.57 -14.10 -43.64
CA SER A 260 -13.63 -15.03 -44.29
C SER A 260 -12.23 -14.45 -44.59
N ALA A 261 -11.99 -13.16 -44.40
CA ALA A 261 -10.71 -12.52 -44.67
C ALA A 261 -9.92 -12.27 -43.35
N PRO A 262 -8.60 -12.57 -43.35
CA PRO A 262 -7.75 -12.25 -42.18
C PRO A 262 -7.65 -10.74 -41.97
N PRO A 263 -7.37 -10.29 -40.72
CA PRO A 263 -7.17 -8.89 -40.46
C PRO A 263 -5.99 -8.33 -41.27
N PRO A 264 -6.03 -7.07 -41.74
CA PRO A 264 -4.97 -6.47 -42.50
C PRO A 264 -3.63 -6.56 -41.76
N ALA A 265 -2.61 -7.08 -42.45
CA ALA A 265 -1.25 -7.15 -41.94
C ALA A 265 -0.75 -5.75 -41.56
N ALA A 266 -0.06 -5.62 -40.43
CA ALA A 266 0.55 -4.38 -40.01
C ALA A 266 1.46 -3.85 -41.13
N ALA A 267 1.37 -2.54 -41.41
CA ALA A 267 2.21 -1.86 -42.39
C ALA A 267 3.70 -2.18 -42.16
N THR A 268 4.35 -2.60 -43.20
CA THR A 268 5.79 -2.93 -43.25
C THR A 268 6.63 -1.77 -42.68
N PRO A 269 7.65 -2.02 -41.86
CA PRO A 269 8.59 -1.01 -41.46
C PRO A 269 9.41 -0.51 -42.66
N LEU A 270 9.59 0.79 -42.76
CA LEU A 270 10.51 1.41 -43.71
C LEU A 270 11.94 0.88 -43.55
N PRO A 271 12.72 0.76 -44.63
CA PRO A 271 14.06 0.21 -44.60
C PRO A 271 15.02 1.15 -43.85
N THR A 272 15.84 0.56 -43.01
CA THR A 272 16.97 1.19 -42.30
C THR A 272 18.01 1.70 -43.29
N PRO A 273 18.58 2.90 -43.14
CA PRO A 273 19.72 3.35 -43.89
C PRO A 273 21.03 2.64 -43.46
N PRO A 274 22.02 2.50 -44.35
CA PRO A 274 23.20 1.68 -44.11
C PRO A 274 24.19 2.34 -43.12
N SER A 275 24.83 1.49 -42.36
CA SER A 275 25.88 1.79 -41.40
C SER A 275 27.08 2.47 -42.07
N ARG A 276 27.52 3.57 -41.50
CA ARG A 276 28.74 4.29 -41.90
C ARG A 276 29.88 3.97 -40.96
N VAL A 277 30.96 3.61 -41.61
CA VAL A 277 32.30 3.22 -41.16
C VAL A 277 32.94 4.17 -40.13
N THR A 278 33.62 3.58 -39.18
CA THR A 278 34.51 4.11 -38.17
C THR A 278 35.60 5.02 -38.67
N ARG A 279 35.85 6.13 -37.99
CA ARG A 279 37.14 6.83 -37.96
C ARG A 279 37.65 7.03 -36.53
N ASN A 280 38.85 6.56 -36.30
CA ASN A 280 39.64 6.71 -35.06
C ASN A 280 40.00 8.17 -34.78
N SER A 281 39.97 8.57 -33.53
CA SER A 281 40.78 9.66 -32.96
C SER A 281 40.83 9.57 -31.42
N PRO A 282 41.80 10.22 -30.77
CA PRO A 282 42.66 9.55 -29.80
C PRO A 282 42.19 9.66 -28.33
N SER A 283 42.71 8.73 -27.55
CA SER A 283 42.45 8.47 -26.12
C SER A 283 42.86 9.61 -25.20
N LEU A 284 41.91 9.99 -24.31
CA LEU A 284 42.15 10.68 -23.04
C LEU A 284 42.06 9.71 -21.88
N PRO A 285 42.69 9.96 -20.73
CA PRO A 285 43.01 8.95 -19.77
C PRO A 285 41.78 8.34 -19.07
N ARG A 286 41.78 7.03 -18.92
CA ARG A 286 40.78 6.20 -18.25
C ARG A 286 40.63 6.57 -16.79
N THR A 287 39.51 7.15 -16.45
CA THR A 287 38.88 6.91 -15.16
C THR A 287 38.16 5.55 -15.22
N THR A 288 38.43 4.70 -14.27
CA THR A 288 37.80 3.38 -14.11
C THR A 288 36.27 3.51 -14.19
N PRO A 289 35.57 2.75 -15.06
CA PRO A 289 34.13 2.83 -15.09
C PRO A 289 33.57 2.11 -13.85
N LEU A 290 32.85 2.85 -13.05
CA LEU A 290 31.83 2.26 -12.17
C LEU A 290 30.96 1.32 -13.02
N SER A 291 30.86 0.09 -12.57
CA SER A 291 30.01 -0.94 -13.16
C SER A 291 28.68 -0.32 -13.55
N ARG A 292 28.32 -0.45 -14.82
CA ARG A 292 27.01 -0.04 -15.34
C ARG A 292 25.94 -0.62 -14.45
N LEU A 293 25.24 0.21 -13.72
CA LEU A 293 23.94 -0.12 -13.20
C LEU A 293 23.05 -0.34 -14.43
N SER A 294 22.90 -1.58 -14.82
CA SER A 294 22.00 -1.93 -15.92
C SER A 294 20.57 -1.62 -15.44
N PRO A 295 19.83 -0.76 -16.09
CA PRO A 295 18.41 -0.57 -15.80
C PRO A 295 17.70 -1.83 -16.29
N SER A 296 17.40 -2.76 -15.40
CA SER A 296 16.49 -3.84 -15.69
C SER A 296 15.06 -3.31 -15.55
N GLY A 297 14.53 -2.80 -16.61
CA GLY A 297 13.13 -2.38 -16.72
C GLY A 297 13.02 -1.13 -17.60
N SER A 298 12.22 -1.19 -18.65
CA SER A 298 11.76 -0.01 -19.37
C SER A 298 11.03 0.91 -18.40
N LEU A 299 11.26 2.23 -18.51
CA LEU A 299 10.49 3.23 -17.77
C LEU A 299 9.00 3.04 -18.04
N PRO A 300 8.15 3.08 -17.01
CA PRO A 300 6.70 3.03 -17.18
C PRO A 300 6.23 4.23 -18.02
N ASP A 301 5.16 4.04 -18.77
CA ASP A 301 4.58 5.11 -19.58
C ASP A 301 4.07 6.28 -18.70
N PRO A 302 4.11 7.53 -19.21
CA PRO A 302 3.67 8.69 -18.45
C PRO A 302 2.18 8.58 -18.07
N VAL A 303 1.91 8.67 -16.78
CA VAL A 303 0.55 8.65 -16.25
C VAL A 303 0.03 10.09 -16.20
N PRO A 304 -1.07 10.41 -16.89
CA PRO A 304 -1.74 11.69 -16.70
C PRO A 304 -2.48 11.65 -15.36
N ALA A 305 -1.89 12.18 -14.32
CA ALA A 305 -2.54 12.34 -13.03
C ALA A 305 -2.17 13.68 -12.43
N THR A 306 -3.15 14.35 -11.86
CA THR A 306 -2.92 15.43 -10.91
C THR A 306 -2.22 14.86 -9.69
N PHE A 307 -0.90 14.99 -9.67
CA PHE A 307 -0.09 14.61 -8.53
C PHE A 307 -0.12 15.76 -7.54
N THR A 308 -0.71 15.54 -6.39
CA THR A 308 -0.65 16.47 -5.26
C THR A 308 0.50 16.07 -4.33
N ASP A 309 1.22 17.06 -3.83
CA ASP A 309 2.20 16.85 -2.75
C ASP A 309 1.50 16.13 -1.59
N PRO A 310 2.06 15.05 -1.01
CA PRO A 310 1.48 14.41 0.16
C PRO A 310 1.31 15.34 1.37
N SER A 311 2.04 16.46 1.40
CA SER A 311 1.81 17.53 2.36
C SER A 311 0.58 18.38 2.02
N ASP A 312 0.04 18.27 0.80
CA ASP A 312 -1.20 18.93 0.41
C ASP A 312 -2.39 18.14 0.95
N GLN A 313 -2.92 18.63 2.06
CA GLN A 313 -3.98 18.01 2.85
C GLN A 313 -5.39 18.27 2.31
N SER A 314 -5.53 18.69 1.07
CA SER A 314 -6.83 18.97 0.43
C SER A 314 -7.65 17.70 0.12
N ALA A 315 -7.08 16.51 0.28
CA ALA A 315 -7.83 15.27 0.16
C ALA A 315 -8.70 15.06 1.42
N PRO A 316 -9.98 14.69 1.26
CA PRO A 316 -10.89 14.52 2.40
C PRO A 316 -10.34 13.54 3.42
N ALA A 317 -10.36 13.95 4.68
CA ALA A 317 -10.04 13.13 5.83
C ALA A 317 -11.10 12.04 5.97
N GLY A 318 -10.75 10.80 5.66
CA GLY A 318 -11.57 9.63 5.98
C GLY A 318 -13.02 9.68 5.49
N LEU A 319 -13.83 8.80 6.07
CA LEU A 319 -15.27 8.85 5.90
C LEU A 319 -15.87 9.87 6.89
N ASP A 320 -16.23 11.05 6.41
CA ASP A 320 -17.04 12.00 7.17
C ASP A 320 -18.50 11.52 7.17
N VAL A 321 -18.82 10.65 8.12
CA VAL A 321 -20.15 10.05 8.27
C VAL A 321 -20.96 10.90 9.23
N GLN A 322 -21.98 11.57 8.71
CA GLN A 322 -22.92 12.33 9.54
C GLN A 322 -24.00 11.42 10.12
N PRO A 323 -24.03 11.24 11.46
CA PRO A 323 -24.81 10.17 12.10
C PRO A 323 -26.33 10.26 11.86
N ASN A 324 -26.87 11.43 11.56
CA ASN A 324 -28.31 11.63 11.41
C ASN A 324 -28.76 11.83 9.95
N SER A 325 -27.91 11.57 8.99
CA SER A 325 -28.22 11.75 7.56
C SER A 325 -29.04 10.59 7.01
N ASN A 326 -30.21 10.88 6.47
CA ASN A 326 -31.05 9.90 5.76
C ASN A 326 -30.69 9.74 4.28
N LYS A 327 -29.64 10.39 3.79
CA LYS A 327 -29.18 10.20 2.40
C LYS A 327 -28.86 8.72 2.15
N PRO A 328 -29.24 8.15 1.01
CA PRO A 328 -28.89 6.79 0.67
C PRO A 328 -27.39 6.54 0.81
N ILE A 329 -27.03 5.45 1.46
CA ILE A 329 -25.65 4.96 1.51
C ILE A 329 -25.41 4.19 0.22
N VAL A 330 -24.54 4.70 -0.66
CA VAL A 330 -24.19 4.01 -1.89
C VAL A 330 -23.26 2.83 -1.59
N SER A 331 -23.25 1.82 -2.47
CA SER A 331 -22.49 0.58 -2.26
C SER A 331 -21.02 0.80 -1.91
N ILE A 332 -20.37 1.79 -2.51
CA ILE A 332 -18.98 2.12 -2.21
C ILE A 332 -18.82 2.72 -0.79
N GLU A 333 -19.73 3.59 -0.37
CA GLU A 333 -19.73 4.15 0.98
C GLU A 333 -19.97 3.05 2.02
N ALA A 334 -20.94 2.18 1.78
CA ALA A 334 -21.23 1.02 2.63
C ALA A 334 -20.01 0.11 2.81
N TYR A 335 -19.34 -0.20 1.70
CA TYR A 335 -18.09 -1.00 1.74
C TYR A 335 -17.00 -0.30 2.56
N LEU A 336 -16.75 0.99 2.32
CA LEU A 336 -15.72 1.74 3.05
C LEU A 336 -16.04 1.85 4.54
N MET A 337 -17.30 2.08 4.91
CA MET A 337 -17.75 2.09 6.31
C MET A 337 -17.50 0.75 6.98
N ARG A 338 -17.88 -0.34 6.33
CA ARG A 338 -17.65 -1.69 6.85
C ARG A 338 -16.17 -1.98 7.00
N GLN A 339 -15.37 -1.72 5.97
CA GLN A 339 -13.92 -1.96 6.00
C GLN A 339 -13.23 -1.15 7.11
N GLU A 340 -13.61 0.13 7.28
CA GLU A 340 -13.02 0.97 8.32
C GLU A 340 -13.32 0.42 9.72
N LEU A 341 -14.58 0.06 9.99
CA LEU A 341 -14.95 -0.46 11.30
C LEU A 341 -14.33 -1.86 11.55
N THR A 342 -14.27 -2.72 10.54
CA THR A 342 -13.61 -4.03 10.63
C THR A 342 -12.12 -3.88 10.93
N ASN A 343 -11.43 -3.01 10.21
CA ASN A 343 -10.00 -2.78 10.41
C ASN A 343 -9.72 -2.12 11.76
N LEU A 344 -10.53 -1.14 12.17
CA LEU A 344 -10.39 -0.50 13.48
C LEU A 344 -10.60 -1.50 14.63
N LEU A 345 -11.62 -2.35 14.52
CA LEU A 345 -11.86 -3.43 15.48
C LEU A 345 -10.66 -4.38 15.54
N GLY A 346 -10.15 -4.82 14.41
CA GLY A 346 -8.96 -5.68 14.34
C GLY A 346 -7.73 -5.05 14.97
N ARG A 347 -7.43 -3.77 14.69
CA ARG A 347 -6.33 -3.04 15.32
C ARG A 347 -6.53 -2.86 16.82
N PHE A 348 -7.75 -2.59 17.25
CA PHE A 348 -8.10 -2.52 18.67
C PHE A 348 -7.82 -3.84 19.39
N GLU A 349 -8.28 -4.96 18.82
CA GLU A 349 -8.05 -6.31 19.37
C GLU A 349 -6.57 -6.69 19.36
N SER A 350 -5.83 -6.34 18.29
CA SER A 350 -4.38 -6.52 18.20
C SER A 350 -3.65 -5.75 19.30
N ALA A 351 -3.98 -4.46 19.47
CA ALA A 351 -3.43 -3.62 20.53
C ALA A 351 -3.75 -4.14 21.93
N LEU A 352 -4.96 -4.66 22.14
CA LEU A 352 -5.41 -5.21 23.41
C LEU A 352 -4.67 -6.51 23.74
N THR A 353 -4.53 -7.40 22.76
CA THR A 353 -3.79 -8.66 22.89
C THR A 353 -2.32 -8.41 23.23
N ALA A 354 -1.65 -7.52 22.49
CA ALA A 354 -0.26 -7.16 22.75
C ALA A 354 -0.07 -6.52 24.14
N SER A 355 -0.99 -5.64 24.55
CA SER A 355 -0.95 -5.00 25.88
C SER A 355 -1.16 -6.01 27.03
N ASN A 356 -2.08 -6.95 26.85
CA ASN A 356 -2.38 -7.95 27.88
C ASN A 356 -1.28 -9.00 27.99
N SER A 357 -0.77 -9.50 26.87
CA SER A 357 0.32 -10.50 26.84
C SER A 357 1.63 -9.97 27.42
N ALA A 358 1.94 -8.70 27.22
CA ALA A 358 3.13 -8.07 27.76
C ALA A 358 3.10 -7.88 29.30
N ASN A 359 1.89 -7.77 29.87
CA ASN A 359 1.72 -7.59 31.32
C ASN A 359 1.58 -8.89 32.11
N THR A 360 1.40 -10.00 31.46
CA THR A 360 1.33 -11.33 32.07
C THR A 360 2.67 -12.06 31.88
N ALA A 361 3.39 -12.30 32.97
CA ALA A 361 4.56 -13.17 32.96
C ALA A 361 4.10 -14.64 32.83
N ILE A 362 3.55 -15.00 31.68
CA ILE A 362 3.11 -16.36 31.40
C ILE A 362 4.34 -17.16 30.97
N ASN A 363 4.82 -18.03 31.88
CA ASN A 363 5.81 -19.02 31.54
C ASN A 363 5.15 -20.09 30.67
N LEU A 364 5.61 -20.29 29.44
CA LEU A 364 5.09 -21.28 28.48
C LEU A 364 5.04 -22.72 29.04
N ASN A 365 5.86 -23.01 30.03
CA ASN A 365 5.88 -24.31 30.71
C ASN A 365 4.77 -24.47 31.77
N ALA A 366 4.04 -23.39 32.09
CA ALA A 366 2.95 -23.41 33.06
C ALA A 366 1.56 -23.61 32.41
N ALA A 367 1.45 -23.57 31.07
CA ALA A 367 0.18 -23.70 30.35
C ALA A 367 -0.46 -25.10 30.45
N THR A 368 0.18 -26.05 31.11
CA THR A 368 -0.36 -27.40 31.36
C THR A 368 -0.92 -27.59 32.77
N SER A 369 -0.93 -26.54 33.62
CA SER A 369 -1.42 -26.66 35.01
C SER A 369 -2.80 -26.02 35.19
N PRO A 370 -3.78 -26.72 35.79
CA PRO A 370 -5.13 -26.23 36.06
C PRO A 370 -5.24 -25.13 37.11
N GLN A 371 -4.12 -24.65 37.65
CA GLN A 371 -4.06 -23.75 38.82
C GLN A 371 -4.29 -22.27 38.55
N LEU A 372 -4.45 -21.83 37.30
CA LEU A 372 -4.71 -20.41 36.96
C LEU A 372 -6.13 -19.93 37.22
N VAL A 373 -7.08 -20.84 37.50
CA VAL A 373 -8.48 -20.52 37.83
C VAL A 373 -8.65 -20.22 39.34
N ALA A 374 -7.68 -20.60 40.16
CA ALA A 374 -7.75 -20.47 41.61
C ALA A 374 -7.13 -19.18 42.19
N ALA A 375 -6.43 -18.37 41.37
CA ALA A 375 -5.75 -17.17 41.83
C ALA A 375 -6.65 -15.93 41.99
N GLU A 376 -7.95 -16.06 41.69
CA GLU A 376 -8.93 -14.97 41.94
C GLU A 376 -9.48 -14.90 43.38
N GLN A 377 -9.08 -15.83 44.27
CA GLN A 377 -9.62 -15.91 45.62
C GLN A 377 -8.55 -15.94 46.73
N GLY A 378 -7.50 -15.21 46.66
CA GLY A 378 -6.65 -15.16 47.86
C GLY A 378 -5.27 -14.57 47.74
N GLY A 379 -5.08 -13.38 48.26
CA GLY A 379 -3.87 -12.98 49.00
C GLY A 379 -2.77 -12.24 48.25
N GLY A 380 -2.77 -10.95 48.34
CA GLY A 380 -1.64 -10.07 48.70
C GLY A 380 -0.34 -10.11 47.89
N GLY A 381 -0.25 -9.30 46.81
CA GLY A 381 1.00 -8.82 46.22
C GLY A 381 0.70 -7.70 45.18
N PRO A 382 1.52 -6.65 45.04
CA PRO A 382 1.16 -5.50 44.24
C PRO A 382 1.44 -5.74 42.75
N ALA A 383 0.63 -6.54 42.09
CA ALA A 383 0.41 -6.43 40.66
C ALA A 383 -0.78 -5.51 40.48
N ALA A 384 -0.56 -4.31 39.92
CA ALA A 384 -1.62 -3.36 39.64
C ALA A 384 -2.66 -4.02 38.70
N SER A 385 -3.63 -4.71 39.30
CA SER A 385 -4.81 -5.23 38.59
C SER A 385 -5.54 -4.05 38.00
N ARG A 386 -5.66 -4.03 36.67
CA ARG A 386 -6.52 -3.07 35.95
C ARG A 386 -7.91 -3.15 36.57
N PRO A 387 -8.59 -2.03 36.79
CA PRO A 387 -9.94 -2.06 37.32
C PRO A 387 -10.79 -2.97 36.45
N PRO A 388 -11.52 -3.95 36.99
CA PRO A 388 -12.41 -4.86 36.26
C PRO A 388 -13.42 -4.13 35.36
N VAL A 389 -13.75 -2.89 35.72
CA VAL A 389 -14.63 -1.99 34.98
C VAL A 389 -14.09 -1.65 33.58
N LEU A 390 -12.79 -1.34 33.44
CA LEU A 390 -12.21 -0.96 32.13
C LEU A 390 -12.17 -2.15 31.15
N GLN A 391 -11.88 -3.34 31.66
CA GLN A 391 -11.90 -4.55 30.86
C GLN A 391 -13.32 -4.85 30.38
N ALA A 392 -14.33 -4.72 31.23
CA ALA A 392 -15.73 -4.91 30.85
C ALA A 392 -16.20 -3.91 29.78
N ILE A 393 -15.76 -2.64 29.88
CA ILE A 393 -16.07 -1.62 28.87
C ILE A 393 -15.43 -1.98 27.50
N ARG A 394 -14.20 -2.44 27.48
CA ARG A 394 -13.52 -2.87 26.25
C ARG A 394 -14.18 -4.06 25.60
N VAL A 395 -14.58 -5.07 26.38
CA VAL A 395 -15.36 -6.22 25.88
C VAL A 395 -16.68 -5.75 25.29
N ARG A 396 -17.36 -4.81 25.92
CA ARG A 396 -18.61 -4.22 25.41
C ARG A 396 -18.36 -3.47 24.09
N ALA A 397 -17.28 -2.70 23.97
CA ALA A 397 -16.93 -1.98 22.73
C ALA A 397 -16.71 -2.94 21.56
N ILE A 398 -15.99 -4.03 21.79
CA ILE A 398 -15.79 -5.10 20.80
C ILE A 398 -17.13 -5.73 20.40
N ALA A 399 -17.97 -6.11 21.38
CA ALA A 399 -19.26 -6.74 21.12
C ALA A 399 -20.17 -5.80 20.30
N GLN A 400 -20.23 -4.52 20.63
CA GLN A 400 -21.02 -3.54 19.90
C GLN A 400 -20.53 -3.36 18.46
N ALA A 401 -19.23 -3.24 18.26
CA ALA A 401 -18.66 -3.11 16.92
C ALA A 401 -18.96 -4.35 16.05
N ARG A 402 -18.83 -5.55 16.61
CA ARG A 402 -19.20 -6.82 15.93
C ARG A 402 -20.69 -6.88 15.60
N GLN A 403 -21.55 -6.46 16.51
CA GLN A 403 -23.00 -6.40 16.29
C GLN A 403 -23.32 -5.44 15.13
N VAL A 404 -22.74 -4.24 15.11
CA VAL A 404 -22.95 -3.28 14.03
C VAL A 404 -22.51 -3.89 12.69
N LEU A 405 -21.36 -4.55 12.62
CA LEU A 405 -20.89 -5.22 11.39
C LEU A 405 -21.84 -6.31 10.91
N GLN A 406 -22.51 -7.03 11.83
CA GLN A 406 -23.48 -8.08 11.48
C GLN A 406 -24.81 -7.51 11.00
N THR A 407 -25.30 -6.42 11.60
CA THR A 407 -26.59 -5.83 11.30
C THR A 407 -26.57 -4.76 10.20
N PHE A 408 -25.39 -4.29 9.81
CA PHE A 408 -25.20 -3.17 8.89
C PHE A 408 -25.89 -3.38 7.54
N ASP A 409 -25.73 -4.57 6.92
CA ASP A 409 -26.36 -4.87 5.63
C ASP A 409 -27.89 -4.95 5.72
N GLN A 410 -28.42 -5.44 6.84
CA GLN A 410 -29.85 -5.49 7.08
C GLN A 410 -30.43 -4.07 7.17
N LEU A 411 -29.76 -3.16 7.86
CA LEU A 411 -30.16 -1.74 7.91
C LEU A 411 -30.12 -1.09 6.52
N LEU A 412 -29.13 -1.41 5.69
CA LEU A 412 -29.06 -0.92 4.32
C LEU A 412 -30.20 -1.46 3.44
N GLN A 413 -30.54 -2.76 3.57
CA GLN A 413 -31.66 -3.37 2.84
C GLN A 413 -33.00 -2.76 3.26
N GLN A 414 -33.15 -2.42 4.54
CA GLN A 414 -34.33 -1.73 5.08
C GLN A 414 -34.34 -0.23 4.77
N GLN A 415 -33.35 0.27 4.05
CA GLN A 415 -33.17 1.70 3.75
C GLN A 415 -33.08 2.59 5.00
N ASN A 416 -32.72 2.03 6.14
CA ASN A 416 -32.57 2.73 7.41
C ASN A 416 -31.17 3.34 7.52
N TYR A 417 -30.88 4.27 6.61
CA TYR A 417 -29.53 4.83 6.46
C TYR A 417 -29.06 5.70 7.63
N ALA A 418 -29.99 6.39 8.28
CA ALA A 418 -29.67 7.21 9.46
C ALA A 418 -29.23 6.34 10.64
N GLU A 419 -29.96 5.26 10.91
CA GLU A 419 -29.60 4.33 11.99
C GLU A 419 -28.30 3.58 11.68
N ALA A 420 -28.08 3.17 10.42
CA ALA A 420 -26.82 2.55 10.01
C ALA A 420 -25.62 3.46 10.26
N ARG A 421 -25.73 4.76 9.91
CA ARG A 421 -24.68 5.74 10.17
C ARG A 421 -24.47 5.99 11.65
N LYS A 422 -25.57 6.16 12.40
CA LYS A 422 -25.53 6.40 13.84
C LYS A 422 -24.82 5.26 14.56
N GLN A 423 -25.25 4.02 14.35
CA GLN A 423 -24.64 2.85 14.99
C GLN A 423 -23.15 2.70 14.61
N TRP A 424 -22.80 2.97 13.36
CA TRP A 424 -21.43 2.92 12.90
C TRP A 424 -20.56 3.99 13.59
N VAL A 425 -21.03 5.23 13.68
CA VAL A 425 -20.32 6.33 14.37
C VAL A 425 -20.15 6.02 15.85
N GLU A 426 -21.20 5.55 16.51
CA GLU A 426 -21.17 5.19 17.94
C GLU A 426 -20.18 4.05 18.21
N ALA A 427 -20.17 3.00 17.38
CA ALA A 427 -19.24 1.88 17.52
C ALA A 427 -17.78 2.33 17.30
N ARG A 428 -17.52 3.15 16.28
CA ARG A 428 -16.18 3.73 16.03
C ARG A 428 -15.72 4.58 17.20
N GLN A 429 -16.57 5.44 17.69
CA GLN A 429 -16.24 6.32 18.81
C GLN A 429 -15.96 5.53 20.08
N LEU A 430 -16.79 4.53 20.38
CA LEU A 430 -16.61 3.68 21.57
C LEU A 430 -15.28 2.90 21.52
N LEU A 431 -14.86 2.40 20.35
CA LEU A 431 -13.54 1.79 20.18
C LEU A 431 -12.43 2.83 20.42
N TRP A 432 -12.52 4.03 19.87
CA TRP A 432 -11.50 5.06 20.05
C TRP A 432 -11.38 5.56 21.49
N GLU A 433 -12.49 5.78 22.18
CA GLU A 433 -12.49 6.22 23.58
C GLU A 433 -11.83 5.20 24.52
N ASN A 434 -12.02 3.90 24.19
CA ASN A 434 -11.50 2.80 25.00
C ASN A 434 -10.24 2.15 24.41
N TYR A 435 -9.61 2.82 23.45
CA TYR A 435 -8.41 2.29 22.82
C TYR A 435 -7.32 1.96 23.85
N PRO A 436 -6.66 0.79 23.79
CA PRO A 436 -5.65 0.42 24.78
C PRO A 436 -4.49 1.42 24.77
N LYS A 437 -4.23 2.09 25.88
CA LYS A 437 -3.18 3.13 26.03
C LYS A 437 -2.15 2.79 27.11
N GLU A 438 -2.14 1.55 27.58
CA GLU A 438 -1.26 1.04 28.63
C GLU A 438 -0.53 -0.22 28.20
N GLY A 439 0.58 -0.49 28.89
CA GLY A 439 1.41 -1.69 28.72
C GLY A 439 2.33 -1.63 27.52
N GLN A 440 3.48 -2.26 27.63
CA GLN A 440 4.41 -2.45 26.53
C GLN A 440 3.78 -3.34 25.48
N ARG A 441 3.88 -2.97 24.21
CA ARG A 441 3.14 -3.62 23.13
C ARG A 441 3.96 -4.37 22.12
N VAL A 442 5.26 -4.10 22.05
CA VAL A 442 6.06 -4.56 20.90
C VAL A 442 7.45 -4.94 21.34
N GLY A 443 7.99 -5.99 20.70
CA GLY A 443 9.41 -6.25 20.70
C GLY A 443 10.19 -5.22 19.89
N ALA A 444 11.47 -5.45 19.69
CA ALA A 444 12.41 -4.55 19.04
C ALA A 444 11.88 -3.93 17.73
N GLU A 445 11.70 -2.62 17.70
CA GLU A 445 11.25 -1.85 16.53
C GLU A 445 12.02 -0.54 16.38
N ILE A 446 12.06 0.01 15.17
CA ILE A 446 12.55 1.37 14.93
C ILE A 446 11.46 2.33 15.38
N ARG A 447 11.76 3.19 16.35
CA ARG A 447 10.91 4.28 16.82
C ARG A 447 11.61 5.59 16.53
N ALA A 448 11.41 6.08 15.31
CA ALA A 448 12.12 7.25 14.83
C ALA A 448 11.29 8.53 14.93
N VAL A 449 11.95 9.68 15.05
CA VAL A 449 11.32 10.99 15.04
C VAL A 449 12.19 12.02 14.31
N TRP A 450 11.57 12.90 13.53
CA TRP A 450 12.24 14.08 12.99
C TRP A 450 12.27 15.21 14.01
N LEU A 451 13.47 15.70 14.27
CA LEU A 451 13.73 16.88 15.09
C LEU A 451 14.16 18.03 14.18
N ASP A 452 13.24 18.95 13.97
CA ASP A 452 13.37 20.01 13.00
C ASP A 452 14.16 21.22 13.55
N ARG A 453 14.58 22.07 12.62
CA ARG A 453 15.29 23.32 12.95
C ARG A 453 14.51 24.22 13.90
N GLY A 454 13.19 24.29 13.81
CA GLY A 454 12.38 25.11 14.68
C GLY A 454 12.56 24.71 16.15
N THR A 455 12.51 23.42 16.43
CA THR A 455 12.77 22.84 17.75
C THR A 455 14.20 23.11 18.22
N ILE A 456 15.20 22.98 17.33
CA ILE A 456 16.62 23.24 17.62
C ILE A 456 16.81 24.70 18.02
N VAL A 457 16.30 25.63 17.23
CA VAL A 457 16.41 27.07 17.50
C VAL A 457 15.70 27.46 18.79
N ALA A 458 14.52 26.87 19.07
CA ALA A 458 13.78 27.12 20.30
C ALA A 458 14.51 26.62 21.56
N ALA A 459 15.33 25.59 21.44
CA ALA A 459 16.16 25.06 22.54
C ALA A 459 17.27 26.03 22.98
N ARG A 460 17.83 26.81 22.07
CA ARG A 460 18.81 27.87 22.28
C ARG A 460 20.16 27.45 22.89
N SER A 461 20.27 26.26 23.45
CA SER A 461 21.47 25.72 24.12
C SER A 461 21.42 24.21 24.24
N GLU A 462 22.56 23.61 24.59
CA GLU A 462 22.65 22.19 24.90
C GLU A 462 21.68 21.81 26.04
N GLN A 463 21.57 22.62 27.06
CA GLN A 463 20.64 22.34 28.19
C GLN A 463 19.17 22.35 27.74
N GLY A 464 18.76 23.31 26.91
CA GLY A 464 17.41 23.32 26.36
C GLY A 464 17.16 22.12 25.44
N LEU A 465 18.16 21.75 24.65
CA LEU A 465 18.09 20.57 23.79
C LEU A 465 18.06 19.27 24.62
N ALA A 466 18.78 19.18 25.74
CA ALA A 466 18.74 18.06 26.67
C ALA A 466 17.32 17.76 27.15
N SER A 467 16.54 18.80 27.49
CA SER A 467 15.14 18.64 27.88
C SER A 467 14.25 18.02 26.77
N VAL A 468 14.57 18.29 25.51
CA VAL A 468 13.90 17.64 24.37
C VAL A 468 14.26 16.17 24.31
N PHE A 469 15.56 15.84 24.39
CA PHE A 469 16.05 14.46 24.37
C PHE A 469 15.57 13.64 25.58
N ASP A 470 15.43 14.25 26.78
CA ASP A 470 14.84 13.59 27.96
C ASP A 470 13.40 13.14 27.67
N ARG A 471 12.59 14.00 27.06
CA ARG A 471 11.21 13.65 26.67
C ARG A 471 11.18 12.54 25.61
N LEU A 472 12.08 12.56 24.63
CA LEU A 472 12.16 11.53 23.61
C LEU A 472 12.60 10.19 24.20
N ALA A 473 13.57 10.18 25.13
CA ALA A 473 13.98 8.98 25.84
C ALA A 473 12.83 8.41 26.68
N ALA A 474 12.12 9.25 27.45
CA ALA A 474 10.94 8.84 28.20
C ALA A 474 9.84 8.26 27.30
N ALA A 475 9.71 8.77 26.07
CA ALA A 475 8.79 8.24 25.05
C ALA A 475 9.28 6.95 24.38
N GLY A 476 10.44 6.41 24.75
CA GLY A 476 11.01 5.21 24.15
C GLY A 476 11.45 5.38 22.69
N ILE A 477 11.69 6.61 22.25
CA ILE A 477 12.28 6.89 20.93
C ILE A 477 13.72 6.38 20.94
N ASN A 478 14.13 5.69 19.89
CA ASN A 478 15.47 5.15 19.77
C ASN A 478 16.27 5.68 18.56
N THR A 479 15.64 6.46 17.71
CA THR A 479 16.28 7.02 16.51
C THR A 479 15.80 8.46 16.31
N VAL A 480 16.72 9.41 16.15
CA VAL A 480 16.41 10.81 15.91
C VAL A 480 16.96 11.24 14.55
N PHE A 481 16.11 11.69 13.65
CA PHE A 481 16.49 12.37 12.42
C PHE A 481 16.65 13.86 12.72
N PHE A 482 17.88 14.27 12.96
CA PHE A 482 18.21 15.63 13.41
C PHE A 482 18.51 16.54 12.23
N GLU A 483 17.76 17.63 12.06
CA GLU A 483 17.91 18.52 10.92
C GLU A 483 19.28 19.21 10.93
N THR A 484 20.16 18.77 10.06
CA THR A 484 21.58 19.15 10.03
C THR A 484 21.92 20.11 8.88
N LEU A 485 21.28 19.93 7.74
CA LEU A 485 21.36 20.85 6.59
C LEU A 485 19.94 21.19 6.11
N ASN A 486 19.60 22.48 6.08
CA ASN A 486 18.30 22.95 5.62
C ASN A 486 18.45 24.29 4.87
N ALA A 487 17.79 24.41 3.72
CA ALA A 487 17.78 25.62 2.89
C ALA A 487 19.20 26.16 2.56
N GLY A 488 20.18 25.26 2.45
CA GLY A 488 21.59 25.60 2.15
C GLY A 488 22.42 26.05 3.34
N TYR A 489 21.83 26.05 4.54
CA TYR A 489 22.54 26.37 5.80
C TYR A 489 22.79 25.09 6.62
N THR A 490 23.99 24.92 7.12
CA THR A 490 24.27 23.91 8.17
C THR A 490 23.80 24.43 9.54
N ILE A 491 23.37 23.52 10.40
CA ILE A 491 23.01 23.88 11.77
C ILE A 491 24.26 24.01 12.66
N TYR A 492 25.38 23.50 12.23
CA TYR A 492 26.67 23.42 12.89
C TYR A 492 27.72 24.31 12.18
N PRO A 493 28.86 24.68 12.82
CA PRO A 493 29.97 25.33 12.18
C PRO A 493 30.63 24.43 11.14
N SER A 494 30.44 24.72 9.85
CA SER A 494 30.95 23.94 8.72
C SER A 494 32.18 24.59 8.10
N GLN A 495 33.10 23.76 7.61
CA GLN A 495 34.23 24.21 6.77
C GLN A 495 33.93 24.09 5.26
N VAL A 496 32.82 23.44 4.92
CA VAL A 496 32.39 23.16 3.55
C VAL A 496 31.23 24.08 3.13
N ALA A 497 30.22 24.22 4.00
CA ALA A 497 29.07 25.06 3.70
C ALA A 497 29.42 26.55 3.76
N PRO A 498 28.90 27.37 2.85
CA PRO A 498 29.18 28.82 2.83
C PRO A 498 28.78 29.53 4.11
N GLN A 499 27.74 29.01 4.84
CA GLN A 499 27.23 29.70 6.00
C GLN A 499 26.52 28.76 6.96
N GLN A 500 26.80 28.87 8.27
CA GLN A 500 25.99 28.32 9.32
C GLN A 500 24.65 29.06 9.40
N ASN A 501 23.60 28.40 9.84
CA ASN A 501 22.30 29.02 10.06
C ASN A 501 22.41 30.22 11.03
N PRO A 502 22.00 31.43 10.63
CA PRO A 502 22.14 32.62 11.46
C PRO A 502 21.50 32.51 12.84
N LEU A 503 20.49 31.66 13.00
CA LEU A 503 19.77 31.45 14.27
C LEU A 503 20.53 30.53 15.24
N THR A 504 21.63 29.91 14.83
CA THR A 504 22.44 29.00 15.65
C THR A 504 23.92 29.38 15.72
N VAL A 505 24.30 30.52 15.16
CA VAL A 505 25.69 31.02 15.24
C VAL A 505 26.13 31.15 16.71
N GLY A 506 27.38 30.74 17.00
CA GLY A 506 27.92 30.71 18.35
C GLY A 506 27.64 29.44 19.15
N TRP A 507 26.93 28.48 18.59
CA TRP A 507 26.67 27.17 19.16
C TRP A 507 26.83 26.07 18.09
N ASP A 508 27.18 24.87 18.54
CA ASP A 508 27.17 23.66 17.71
C ASP A 508 26.05 22.72 18.16
N PRO A 509 24.83 22.86 17.60
CA PRO A 509 23.72 22.00 17.95
C PRO A 509 23.91 20.53 17.55
N LEU A 510 24.69 20.24 16.49
CA LEU A 510 24.91 18.87 16.06
C LEU A 510 25.82 18.11 17.04
N ALA A 511 26.91 18.73 17.50
CA ALA A 511 27.78 18.16 18.53
C ALA A 511 27.00 17.90 19.83
N SER A 512 26.19 18.87 20.26
CA SER A 512 25.31 18.74 21.45
C SER A 512 24.30 17.60 21.26
N ALA A 513 23.66 17.50 20.10
CA ALA A 513 22.64 16.50 19.83
C ALA A 513 23.19 15.08 19.82
N VAL A 514 24.37 14.85 19.18
CA VAL A 514 25.03 13.52 19.16
C VAL A 514 25.34 13.08 20.59
N LYS A 515 25.96 13.96 21.39
CA LYS A 515 26.26 13.69 22.80
C LYS A 515 25.00 13.32 23.58
N LEU A 516 23.94 14.15 23.50
CA LEU A 516 22.69 13.96 24.23
C LEU A 516 21.92 12.71 23.83
N ALA A 517 21.96 12.34 22.53
CA ALA A 517 21.36 11.12 22.02
C ALA A 517 22.07 9.90 22.63
N HIS A 518 23.40 9.84 22.51
CA HIS A 518 24.20 8.72 22.98
C HIS A 518 24.11 8.54 24.51
N GLU A 519 24.13 9.63 25.28
CA GLU A 519 23.92 9.58 26.75
C GLU A 519 22.60 8.93 27.15
N ARG A 520 21.60 8.90 26.22
CA ARG A 520 20.26 8.34 26.44
C ARG A 520 19.99 7.06 25.68
N GLY A 521 21.03 6.46 25.09
CA GLY A 521 20.93 5.22 24.32
C GLY A 521 20.12 5.36 23.02
N MET A 522 20.01 6.57 22.47
CA MET A 522 19.40 6.83 21.17
C MET A 522 20.46 6.99 20.09
N GLU A 523 20.11 6.64 18.85
CA GLU A 523 20.91 6.92 17.67
C GLU A 523 20.46 8.21 16.98
N LEU A 524 21.45 8.94 16.45
CA LEU A 524 21.23 10.18 15.74
C LEU A 524 21.66 10.05 14.27
N HIS A 525 20.67 10.25 13.37
CA HIS A 525 20.93 10.38 11.94
C HIS A 525 20.88 11.85 11.54
N ALA A 526 21.94 12.33 10.90
CA ALA A 526 21.99 13.69 10.36
C ALA A 526 20.99 13.81 9.20
N TRP A 527 19.95 14.59 9.37
CA TRP A 527 18.93 14.84 8.34
C TRP A 527 19.38 15.96 7.42
N VAL A 528 19.58 15.62 6.15
CA VAL A 528 20.18 16.48 5.13
C VAL A 528 19.18 16.74 4.01
N TRP A 529 18.83 18.01 3.78
CA TRP A 529 18.13 18.43 2.57
C TRP A 529 19.12 18.46 1.42
N VAL A 530 19.06 17.47 0.53
CA VAL A 530 20.09 17.25 -0.48
C VAL A 530 20.01 18.30 -1.59
N PHE A 531 19.01 18.24 -2.44
CA PHE A 531 18.91 19.13 -3.59
C PHE A 531 18.12 20.41 -3.33
N ALA A 532 17.34 20.52 -2.27
CA ALA A 532 16.65 21.75 -1.89
C ALA A 532 17.58 22.65 -1.07
N THR A 533 18.00 23.78 -1.64
CA THR A 533 19.05 24.63 -1.09
C THR A 533 18.65 26.09 -0.80
N GLY A 534 17.40 26.44 -0.98
CA GLY A 534 16.83 27.73 -0.63
C GLY A 534 15.33 27.59 -0.30
N ASN A 535 14.82 28.47 0.56
CA ASN A 535 13.44 28.35 1.02
C ASN A 535 12.87 29.71 1.42
N LYS A 536 11.84 30.19 0.69
CA LYS A 536 11.14 31.44 0.96
C LYS A 536 10.72 31.62 2.43
N ARG A 537 10.19 30.54 3.05
CA ARG A 537 9.74 30.59 4.45
C ARG A 537 10.92 30.79 5.40
N HIS A 538 12.04 30.14 5.16
CA HIS A 538 13.26 30.33 5.96
C HIS A 538 13.82 31.74 5.79
N ASN A 539 13.86 32.24 4.54
CA ASN A 539 14.33 33.59 4.25
C ASN A 539 13.59 34.64 5.11
N THR A 540 12.26 34.51 5.19
CA THR A 540 11.44 35.41 6.03
C THR A 540 11.86 35.36 7.51
N LEU A 541 12.16 34.17 8.04
CA LEU A 541 12.56 34.00 9.45
C LEU A 541 13.92 34.64 9.78
N ILE A 542 14.81 34.75 8.81
CA ILE A 542 16.14 35.34 8.96
C ILE A 542 16.25 36.75 8.38
N GLY A 543 15.11 37.38 8.04
CA GLY A 543 15.09 38.76 7.51
C GLY A 543 15.61 38.91 6.07
N GLN A 544 15.68 37.83 5.29
CA GLN A 544 16.10 37.85 3.91
C GLN A 544 14.92 37.99 2.94
N PRO A 545 15.10 38.57 1.76
CA PRO A 545 14.08 38.66 0.71
C PRO A 545 13.53 37.26 0.35
N SER A 546 12.25 37.15 0.06
CA SER A 546 11.62 35.88 -0.34
C SER A 546 12.24 35.26 -1.60
N SER A 547 12.88 36.06 -2.44
CA SER A 547 13.59 35.67 -3.66
C SER A 547 15.07 35.32 -3.44
N TYR A 548 15.56 35.37 -2.20
CA TYR A 548 16.94 35.00 -1.90
C TYR A 548 17.16 33.51 -2.12
N PRO A 549 18.13 33.10 -2.97
CA PRO A 549 18.29 31.70 -3.35
C PRO A 549 19.00 30.85 -2.29
N GLY A 550 19.39 31.43 -1.15
CA GLY A 550 20.19 30.78 -0.13
C GLY A 550 21.70 30.96 -0.34
N PRO A 551 22.51 30.63 0.70
CA PRO A 551 23.95 30.91 0.65
C PRO A 551 24.68 30.12 -0.44
N VAL A 552 24.28 28.89 -0.71
CA VAL A 552 24.94 28.02 -1.71
C VAL A 552 24.76 28.57 -3.14
N LEU A 553 23.53 28.88 -3.53
CA LEU A 553 23.25 29.40 -4.87
C LEU A 553 23.62 30.87 -5.01
N SER A 554 23.81 31.62 -3.93
CA SER A 554 24.41 32.96 -3.99
C SER A 554 25.88 32.88 -4.28
N ALA A 555 26.58 31.88 -3.75
CA ALA A 555 28.01 31.65 -4.06
C ALA A 555 28.21 30.97 -5.42
N HIS A 556 27.28 30.08 -5.83
CA HIS A 556 27.39 29.25 -7.03
C HIS A 556 26.10 29.26 -7.85
N PRO A 557 25.70 30.38 -8.47
CA PRO A 557 24.43 30.49 -9.20
C PRO A 557 24.30 29.50 -10.37
N GLN A 558 25.43 29.07 -10.95
CA GLN A 558 25.49 28.09 -12.05
C GLN A 558 25.10 26.67 -11.62
N TRP A 559 24.97 26.38 -10.32
CA TRP A 559 24.54 25.09 -9.81
C TRP A 559 23.02 24.97 -9.75
N ALA A 560 22.27 26.02 -10.06
CA ALA A 560 20.84 26.06 -9.95
C ALA A 560 20.14 25.08 -10.90
N ASN A 561 19.19 24.35 -10.39
CA ASN A 561 18.21 23.63 -11.18
C ASN A 561 17.18 24.64 -11.74
N ILE A 562 16.95 24.59 -13.03
CA ILE A 562 16.15 25.59 -13.77
C ILE A 562 14.93 24.88 -14.37
N ASP A 563 13.78 25.54 -14.33
CA ASP A 563 12.59 25.04 -14.99
C ASP A 563 12.59 25.34 -16.51
N ASN A 564 11.62 24.80 -17.24
CA ASN A 564 11.49 25.02 -18.69
C ASN A 564 11.11 26.45 -19.10
N LYS A 565 10.93 27.36 -18.14
CA LYS A 565 10.67 28.79 -18.34
C LYS A 565 11.86 29.66 -17.88
N GLY A 566 12.99 29.03 -17.52
CA GLY A 566 14.20 29.73 -17.09
C GLY A 566 14.19 30.19 -15.63
N ARG A 567 13.23 29.75 -14.79
CA ARG A 567 13.13 30.15 -13.39
C ARG A 567 13.93 29.23 -12.50
N THR A 568 14.61 29.79 -11.50
CA THR A 568 15.36 29.04 -10.48
C THR A 568 14.52 28.80 -9.22
N GLN A 569 13.62 29.74 -8.85
CA GLN A 569 12.69 29.56 -7.73
C GLN A 569 11.46 28.80 -8.17
N ASN A 570 11.11 27.73 -7.45
CA ASN A 570 9.88 27.00 -7.68
C ASN A 570 8.68 27.85 -7.24
N PRO A 571 7.76 28.19 -8.15
CA PRO A 571 6.61 29.05 -7.82
C PRO A 571 5.61 28.38 -6.86
N ASN A 572 5.56 27.07 -6.82
CA ASN A 572 4.56 26.34 -6.02
C ASN A 572 4.95 26.24 -4.54
N ASP A 573 6.23 26.00 -4.24
CA ASP A 573 6.71 25.81 -2.86
C ASP A 573 7.72 26.87 -2.38
N GLY A 574 8.11 27.78 -3.27
CA GLY A 574 9.04 28.88 -2.99
C GLY A 574 10.48 28.44 -2.65
N LYS A 575 10.83 27.21 -3.04
CA LYS A 575 12.18 26.67 -2.82
C LYS A 575 13.07 26.85 -4.04
N PHE A 576 14.39 26.76 -3.79
CA PHE A 576 15.43 26.69 -4.79
C PHE A 576 16.10 25.34 -4.72
N TYR A 577 16.57 24.85 -5.86
CA TYR A 577 17.13 23.50 -5.95
C TYR A 577 18.46 23.51 -6.70
N LEU A 578 19.39 22.65 -6.29
CA LEU A 578 20.59 22.33 -7.03
C LEU A 578 20.27 21.41 -8.21
N ASP A 579 21.04 21.55 -9.30
CA ASP A 579 20.95 20.64 -10.45
C ASP A 579 21.66 19.31 -10.12
N PRO A 580 20.93 18.19 -10.04
CA PRO A 580 21.52 16.89 -9.74
C PRO A 580 22.55 16.41 -10.79
N ALA A 581 22.53 16.98 -11.98
CA ALA A 581 23.50 16.69 -13.03
C ALA A 581 24.78 17.53 -12.92
N ASN A 582 24.80 18.55 -12.07
CA ASN A 582 25.99 19.40 -11.92
C ASN A 582 27.06 18.71 -11.04
N PRO A 583 28.27 18.41 -11.60
CA PRO A 583 29.26 17.63 -10.85
C PRO A 583 29.83 18.39 -9.65
N GLU A 584 29.94 19.73 -9.73
CA GLU A 584 30.45 20.55 -8.64
C GLU A 584 29.47 20.59 -7.47
N ALA A 585 28.16 20.74 -7.77
CA ALA A 585 27.10 20.69 -6.76
C ALA A 585 27.05 19.30 -6.08
N ARG A 586 27.22 18.22 -6.83
CA ARG A 586 27.29 16.86 -6.27
C ARG A 586 28.51 16.71 -5.36
N ASN A 587 29.68 17.15 -5.80
CA ASN A 587 30.91 17.09 -5.00
C ASN A 587 30.77 17.89 -3.70
N TYR A 588 30.19 19.09 -3.76
CA TYR A 588 29.88 19.88 -2.57
C TYR A 588 29.01 19.09 -1.57
N LEU A 589 27.92 18.47 -2.03
CA LEU A 589 27.02 17.66 -1.18
C LEU A 589 27.73 16.42 -0.60
N LEU A 590 28.60 15.76 -1.36
CA LEU A 590 29.42 14.65 -0.87
C LEU A 590 30.41 15.12 0.21
N GLN A 591 31.03 16.31 0.05
CA GLN A 591 31.89 16.90 1.06
C GLN A 591 31.15 17.24 2.35
N ILE A 592 29.91 17.74 2.27
CA ILE A 592 29.03 17.95 3.44
C ILE A 592 28.75 16.62 4.17
N VAL A 593 28.39 15.57 3.45
CA VAL A 593 28.16 14.24 4.04
C VAL A 593 29.42 13.70 4.70
N ASN A 594 30.56 13.86 4.02
CA ASN A 594 31.85 13.44 4.56
C ASN A 594 32.23 14.23 5.82
N GLU A 595 32.08 15.56 5.82
CA GLU A 595 32.33 16.42 6.99
C GLU A 595 31.49 16.00 8.21
N ILE A 596 30.16 15.77 8.01
CA ILE A 596 29.26 15.33 9.05
C ILE A 596 29.69 13.98 9.63
N ALA A 597 29.91 12.98 8.78
CA ALA A 597 30.28 11.64 9.21
C ALA A 597 31.65 11.59 9.88
N ASN A 598 32.63 12.38 9.40
CA ASN A 598 33.98 12.43 9.95
C ASN A 598 34.04 13.14 11.31
N ASN A 599 33.40 14.31 11.42
CA ASN A 599 33.60 15.20 12.57
C ASN A 599 32.69 14.87 13.75
N TYR A 600 31.45 14.37 13.47
CA TYR A 600 30.42 14.25 14.51
C TYR A 600 30.13 12.81 14.93
N LYS A 601 30.66 11.82 14.24
CA LYS A 601 30.41 10.39 14.55
C LYS A 601 28.91 10.06 14.65
N VAL A 602 28.12 10.63 13.75
CA VAL A 602 26.70 10.38 13.66
C VAL A 602 26.45 8.90 13.36
N ASP A 603 25.35 8.35 13.88
CA ASP A 603 24.99 6.95 13.69
C ASP A 603 24.44 6.67 12.29
N GLY A 604 23.88 7.69 11.66
CA GLY A 604 23.39 7.60 10.29
C GLY A 604 23.36 8.97 9.59
N VAL A 605 23.11 8.90 8.29
CA VAL A 605 22.79 10.06 7.45
C VAL A 605 21.44 9.79 6.81
N GLN A 606 20.50 10.73 6.95
CA GLN A 606 19.19 10.67 6.30
C GLN A 606 19.14 11.68 5.16
N LEU A 607 18.99 11.20 3.93
CA LEU A 607 18.81 12.03 2.76
C LEU A 607 17.32 12.36 2.57
N ASP A 608 17.02 13.64 2.54
CA ASP A 608 15.72 14.17 2.18
C ASP A 608 15.84 15.11 0.99
N TYR A 609 14.75 15.45 0.33
CA TYR A 609 14.76 16.18 -0.94
C TYR A 609 15.72 15.56 -1.96
N ILE A 610 15.89 14.25 -1.90
CA ILE A 610 16.68 13.46 -2.86
C ILE A 610 15.84 13.19 -4.11
N ARG A 611 15.54 14.27 -4.82
CA ARG A 611 14.60 14.31 -5.94
C ARG A 611 14.68 15.64 -6.68
N TYR A 612 14.11 15.67 -7.87
CA TYR A 612 13.77 16.93 -8.53
C TYR A 612 12.56 17.62 -7.86
N PRO A 613 12.36 18.94 -8.11
CA PRO A 613 11.10 19.61 -7.76
C PRO A 613 9.91 18.89 -8.40
N PHE A 614 8.72 19.04 -7.82
CA PHE A 614 7.51 18.52 -8.44
C PHE A 614 7.28 19.11 -9.83
N GLN A 615 6.98 18.25 -10.79
CA GLN A 615 6.78 18.57 -12.21
C GLN A 615 5.38 18.13 -12.66
N ASP A 616 4.87 18.82 -13.68
CA ASP A 616 3.66 18.44 -14.39
C ASP A 616 3.84 18.64 -15.89
N ASP A 617 4.08 17.55 -16.59
CA ASP A 617 4.28 17.52 -18.03
C ASP A 617 3.06 18.06 -18.79
N ASN A 618 1.84 17.79 -18.27
CA ASN A 618 0.60 18.26 -18.87
C ASN A 618 0.40 19.77 -18.69
N ALA A 619 0.88 20.32 -17.58
CA ALA A 619 0.85 21.77 -17.32
C ALA A 619 2.05 22.49 -17.93
N ASN A 620 2.89 21.81 -18.70
CA ASN A 620 4.15 22.34 -19.23
C ASN A 620 5.01 23.01 -18.14
N PHE A 621 5.18 22.28 -17.05
CA PHE A 621 5.94 22.70 -15.87
C PHE A 621 6.93 21.61 -15.47
N THR A 622 8.16 21.75 -15.97
CA THR A 622 9.22 20.72 -15.85
C THR A 622 10.54 21.33 -15.44
N TYR A 623 11.42 20.53 -14.85
CA TYR A 623 12.73 20.90 -14.33
C TYR A 623 13.86 20.07 -14.95
N GLY A 624 15.09 20.51 -14.73
CA GLY A 624 16.31 19.86 -15.17
C GLY A 624 17.07 20.62 -16.25
N TYR A 625 16.68 21.85 -16.54
CA TYR A 625 17.26 22.64 -17.64
C TYR A 625 18.48 23.46 -17.23
N GLY A 626 19.18 23.05 -16.17
CA GLY A 626 20.51 23.58 -15.80
C GLY A 626 21.53 23.33 -16.90
N ILE A 627 22.59 24.14 -16.91
CA ILE A 627 23.62 24.09 -17.95
C ILE A 627 24.26 22.71 -18.04
N ALA A 628 24.62 22.12 -16.90
CA ALA A 628 25.26 20.80 -16.84
C ALA A 628 24.36 19.70 -17.38
N ALA A 629 23.08 19.68 -16.97
CA ALA A 629 22.11 18.69 -17.43
C ALA A 629 21.90 18.76 -18.95
N ARG A 630 21.75 19.97 -19.50
CA ARG A 630 21.59 20.19 -20.94
C ARG A 630 22.81 19.73 -21.75
N GLN A 631 24.01 20.05 -21.28
CA GLN A 631 25.26 19.64 -21.94
C GLN A 631 25.41 18.12 -21.94
N GLN A 632 25.23 17.46 -20.81
CA GLN A 632 25.34 16.01 -20.70
C GLN A 632 24.31 15.29 -21.55
N PHE A 633 23.05 15.72 -21.50
CA PHE A 633 21.99 15.10 -22.29
C PHE A 633 22.22 15.27 -23.81
N ARG A 634 22.71 16.44 -24.23
CA ARG A 634 23.09 16.69 -25.63
C ARG A 634 24.27 15.81 -26.07
N GLN A 635 25.23 15.55 -25.19
CA GLN A 635 26.32 14.63 -25.48
C GLN A 635 25.84 13.19 -25.66
N LEU A 636 24.83 12.77 -24.87
CA LEU A 636 24.28 11.44 -24.94
C LEU A 636 23.37 11.19 -26.14
N THR A 637 22.58 12.19 -26.54
CA THR A 637 21.46 11.99 -27.49
C THR A 637 21.57 12.84 -28.76
N GLY A 638 22.45 13.83 -28.80
CA GLY A 638 22.52 14.85 -29.86
C GLY A 638 21.46 15.96 -29.73
N ALA A 639 20.48 15.81 -28.81
CA ALA A 639 19.34 16.71 -28.64
C ALA A 639 19.49 17.59 -27.41
N ASP A 640 19.15 18.88 -27.54
CA ASP A 640 19.01 19.75 -26.37
C ASP A 640 17.63 19.56 -25.74
N PRO A 641 17.52 19.28 -24.43
CA PRO A 641 16.23 19.04 -23.77
C PRO A 641 15.25 20.23 -23.82
N VAL A 642 15.72 21.45 -24.08
CA VAL A 642 14.84 22.61 -24.28
C VAL A 642 14.01 22.52 -25.57
N ASN A 643 14.45 21.70 -26.52
CA ASN A 643 13.84 21.52 -27.83
C ASN A 643 12.94 20.27 -27.90
N ILE A 644 12.79 19.54 -26.78
CA ILE A 644 11.95 18.37 -26.71
C ILE A 644 10.81 18.54 -25.71
N SER A 645 9.75 17.80 -25.92
CA SER A 645 8.55 17.84 -25.07
C SER A 645 7.98 16.43 -24.92
N PRO A 646 6.99 16.19 -24.08
CA PRO A 646 6.30 14.89 -23.97
C PRO A 646 5.82 14.32 -25.32
N ARG A 647 5.56 15.18 -26.31
CA ARG A 647 5.18 14.77 -27.67
C ARG A 647 6.31 14.06 -28.43
N ASN A 648 7.56 14.28 -28.04
CA ASN A 648 8.72 13.63 -28.62
C ASN A 648 8.98 12.22 -28.02
N GLY A 649 7.98 11.54 -27.56
CA GLY A 649 7.89 10.15 -27.05
C GLY A 649 9.20 9.55 -26.54
N SER A 650 10.02 9.01 -27.45
CA SER A 650 11.30 8.34 -27.13
C SER A 650 12.32 9.27 -26.48
N LEU A 651 12.57 10.47 -27.05
CA LEU A 651 13.53 11.42 -26.49
C LEU A 651 13.08 11.97 -25.13
N TRP A 652 11.76 12.15 -24.94
CA TRP A 652 11.24 12.57 -23.65
C TRP A 652 11.44 11.50 -22.58
N ARG A 653 11.21 10.23 -22.89
CA ARG A 653 11.52 9.12 -21.98
C ARG A 653 13.01 9.08 -21.63
N GLN A 654 13.91 9.23 -22.60
CA GLN A 654 15.35 9.31 -22.35
C GLN A 654 15.71 10.50 -21.45
N TRP A 655 15.03 11.64 -21.60
CA TRP A 655 15.22 12.80 -20.73
C TRP A 655 14.78 12.51 -19.27
N VAL A 656 13.63 11.90 -19.09
CA VAL A 656 13.15 11.48 -17.74
C VAL A 656 14.11 10.45 -17.14
N GLU A 657 14.56 9.48 -17.92
CA GLU A 657 15.52 8.46 -17.50
C GLU A 657 16.88 9.08 -17.13
N PHE A 658 17.40 9.98 -17.95
CA PHE A 658 18.63 10.72 -17.65
C PHE A 658 18.52 11.42 -16.28
N LYS A 659 17.45 12.17 -16.05
CA LYS A 659 17.23 12.86 -14.77
C LYS A 659 17.10 11.88 -13.59
N THR A 660 16.40 10.78 -13.77
CA THR A 660 16.25 9.74 -12.75
C THR A 660 17.60 9.12 -12.40
N ASN A 661 18.45 8.89 -13.40
CA ASN A 661 19.78 8.33 -13.21
C ASN A 661 20.74 9.31 -12.51
N GLN A 662 20.56 10.63 -12.64
CA GLN A 662 21.31 11.60 -11.85
C GLN A 662 21.02 11.44 -10.35
N ILE A 663 19.77 11.21 -9.97
CA ILE A 663 19.40 10.94 -8.57
C ILE A 663 19.95 9.58 -8.13
N ASN A 664 19.72 8.52 -8.91
CA ASN A 664 20.17 7.16 -8.57
C ASN A 664 21.69 7.09 -8.35
N SER A 665 22.45 7.67 -9.25
CA SER A 665 23.92 7.68 -9.15
C SER A 665 24.42 8.50 -7.96
N PHE A 666 23.76 9.61 -7.62
CA PHE A 666 24.14 10.38 -6.44
C PHE A 666 23.90 9.61 -5.13
N VAL A 667 22.77 8.92 -5.00
CA VAL A 667 22.52 8.06 -3.82
C VAL A 667 23.56 6.94 -3.74
N ALA A 668 23.96 6.37 -4.88
CA ALA A 668 25.00 5.36 -4.93
C ALA A 668 26.37 5.93 -4.51
N GLU A 669 26.74 7.17 -4.94
CA GLU A 669 27.97 7.84 -4.54
C GLU A 669 28.01 8.10 -3.03
N VAL A 670 26.90 8.58 -2.43
CA VAL A 670 26.80 8.74 -0.97
C VAL A 670 26.96 7.39 -0.26
N SER A 671 26.29 6.35 -0.75
CA SER A 671 26.42 5.00 -0.20
C SER A 671 27.84 4.49 -0.26
N GLN A 672 28.51 4.68 -1.40
CA GLN A 672 29.91 4.29 -1.58
C GLN A 672 30.84 5.04 -0.61
N LEU A 673 30.68 6.36 -0.51
CA LEU A 673 31.45 7.19 0.42
C LEU A 673 31.32 6.69 1.87
N LEU A 674 30.08 6.46 2.32
CA LEU A 674 29.83 6.01 3.69
C LEU A 674 30.38 4.61 3.94
N ARG A 675 30.16 3.68 3.02
CA ARG A 675 30.65 2.29 3.19
C ARG A 675 32.15 2.16 3.19
N GLN A 676 32.83 2.97 2.37
CA GLN A 676 34.30 2.95 2.30
C GLN A 676 34.94 3.58 3.53
N ASN A 677 34.43 4.73 3.99
CA ASN A 677 35.10 5.52 5.01
C ASN A 677 34.44 5.40 6.40
N TYR A 678 33.12 5.13 6.46
CA TYR A 678 32.31 5.14 7.67
C TYR A 678 31.37 3.93 7.70
N PRO A 679 31.87 2.69 7.69
CA PRO A 679 31.06 1.49 7.45
C PRO A 679 29.98 1.22 8.51
N ARG A 680 30.05 1.90 9.65
CA ARG A 680 29.00 1.80 10.69
C ARG A 680 27.87 2.81 10.53
N THR A 681 28.03 3.81 9.67
CA THR A 681 27.03 4.84 9.43
C THR A 681 25.89 4.31 8.55
N ILE A 682 24.67 4.39 9.05
CA ILE A 682 23.45 3.94 8.37
C ILE A 682 23.03 4.98 7.32
N LEU A 683 22.74 4.54 6.11
CA LEU A 683 22.15 5.40 5.09
C LEU A 683 20.63 5.21 5.05
N SER A 684 19.90 6.22 5.52
CA SER A 684 18.45 6.27 5.46
C SER A 684 17.96 7.34 4.46
N VAL A 685 16.78 7.13 3.88
CA VAL A 685 16.20 8.05 2.89
C VAL A 685 14.74 8.35 3.18
N ALA A 686 14.37 9.64 3.18
CA ALA A 686 12.98 10.08 3.19
C ALA A 686 12.44 10.09 1.75
N VAL A 687 11.36 9.35 1.51
CA VAL A 687 10.84 9.12 0.16
C VAL A 687 9.33 9.30 0.08
N PHE A 688 8.85 9.55 -1.14
CA PHE A 688 7.41 9.60 -1.40
C PHE A 688 6.82 8.20 -1.60
N PRO A 689 5.64 7.92 -1.02
CA PRO A 689 5.00 6.60 -1.08
C PRO A 689 4.16 6.37 -2.34
N HIS A 690 4.19 7.29 -3.29
CA HIS A 690 3.39 7.18 -4.51
C HIS A 690 3.87 6.06 -5.43
N PRO A 691 3.03 5.55 -6.34
CA PRO A 691 3.43 4.55 -7.32
C PRO A 691 4.69 4.97 -8.09
N GLU A 692 5.55 4.00 -8.40
CA GLU A 692 6.84 4.21 -9.05
C GLU A 692 6.73 5.07 -10.31
N SER A 693 5.75 4.77 -11.18
CA SER A 693 5.51 5.55 -12.40
C SER A 693 5.26 7.02 -12.12
N GLN A 694 4.44 7.35 -11.13
CA GLN A 694 4.16 8.75 -10.77
C GLN A 694 5.42 9.45 -10.24
N ARG A 695 6.19 8.79 -9.38
CA ARG A 695 7.41 9.37 -8.81
C ARG A 695 8.48 9.62 -9.87
N ILE A 696 8.68 8.68 -10.79
CA ILE A 696 9.67 8.81 -11.86
C ILE A 696 9.36 10.02 -12.74
N TYR A 697 8.11 10.22 -13.15
CA TYR A 697 7.76 11.35 -14.02
C TYR A 697 7.61 12.68 -13.27
N LYS A 698 7.16 12.67 -12.02
CA LYS A 698 6.89 13.90 -11.27
C LYS A 698 8.09 14.43 -10.47
N ILE A 699 8.96 13.54 -10.00
CA ILE A 699 10.08 13.92 -9.09
C ILE A 699 11.37 13.14 -9.34
N GLN A 700 11.42 12.23 -10.28
CA GLN A 700 12.58 11.39 -10.62
C GLN A 700 13.14 10.61 -9.42
N GLN A 701 12.31 10.18 -8.50
CA GLN A 701 12.69 9.43 -7.31
C GLN A 701 12.38 7.93 -7.49
N ASN A 702 13.41 7.11 -7.70
CA ASN A 702 13.30 5.66 -7.91
C ASN A 702 13.93 4.88 -6.73
N TRP A 703 13.33 5.02 -5.56
CA TRP A 703 13.88 4.44 -4.33
C TRP A 703 13.79 2.90 -4.29
N GLU A 704 12.92 2.25 -5.05
CA GLU A 704 12.87 0.79 -5.16
C GLU A 704 14.16 0.21 -5.73
N VAL A 705 14.79 0.91 -6.68
CA VAL A 705 16.10 0.50 -7.20
C VAL A 705 17.15 0.59 -6.09
N TRP A 706 17.16 1.64 -5.29
CA TRP A 706 18.10 1.79 -4.19
C TRP A 706 17.93 0.69 -3.13
N ALA A 707 16.68 0.35 -2.82
CA ALA A 707 16.34 -0.71 -1.87
C ALA A 707 16.76 -2.09 -2.39
N ARG A 708 16.34 -2.47 -3.62
CA ARG A 708 16.65 -3.76 -4.23
C ARG A 708 18.15 -4.00 -4.38
N GLN A 709 18.90 -2.99 -4.75
CA GLN A 709 20.36 -3.07 -4.90
C GLN A 709 21.09 -2.98 -3.56
N GLY A 710 20.38 -2.81 -2.45
CA GLY A 710 20.98 -2.66 -1.13
C GLY A 710 21.84 -1.41 -0.98
N ILE A 711 21.64 -0.37 -1.80
CA ILE A 711 22.36 0.90 -1.75
C ILE A 711 22.06 1.61 -0.44
N VAL A 712 20.79 1.56 0.01
CA VAL A 712 20.33 2.18 1.25
C VAL A 712 20.00 1.12 2.30
N ASP A 713 20.03 1.53 3.57
CA ASP A 713 19.78 0.66 4.70
C ASP A 713 18.33 0.76 5.20
N LEU A 714 17.78 1.97 5.22
CA LEU A 714 16.47 2.25 5.74
C LEU A 714 15.67 3.18 4.81
N ILE A 715 14.54 2.71 4.35
CA ILE A 715 13.56 3.50 3.59
C ILE A 715 12.55 4.07 4.58
N VAL A 716 12.35 5.39 4.56
CA VAL A 716 11.38 6.09 5.40
C VAL A 716 10.35 6.79 4.50
N PRO A 717 9.29 6.09 4.07
CA PRO A 717 8.28 6.70 3.21
C PRO A 717 7.38 7.64 4.01
N MET A 718 7.11 8.80 3.44
CA MET A 718 6.21 9.82 3.99
C MET A 718 4.76 9.42 3.76
N THR A 719 4.27 8.40 4.47
CA THR A 719 2.92 7.83 4.37
C THR A 719 1.87 8.68 5.07
N TYR A 720 1.96 10.00 4.93
CA TYR A 720 1.09 10.94 5.60
C TYR A 720 -0.36 10.79 5.18
N ALA A 721 -1.23 10.51 6.14
CA ALA A 721 -2.65 10.31 5.92
C ALA A 721 -3.46 10.86 7.10
N LEU A 722 -4.64 11.37 6.81
CA LEU A 722 -5.55 11.91 7.83
C LEU A 722 -6.41 10.82 8.48
N ASP A 723 -6.44 9.63 7.91
CA ASP A 723 -7.11 8.45 8.46
C ASP A 723 -6.26 7.19 8.33
N THR A 724 -6.52 6.20 9.18
CA THR A 724 -5.71 4.98 9.28
C THR A 724 -5.88 4.06 8.07
N ASN A 725 -7.08 3.96 7.50
CA ASN A 725 -7.28 3.11 6.32
C ASN A 725 -6.52 3.65 5.11
N ARG A 726 -6.45 4.98 4.96
CA ARG A 726 -5.63 5.61 3.93
C ARG A 726 -4.15 5.33 4.16
N LEU A 727 -3.67 5.44 5.40
CA LEU A 727 -2.29 5.10 5.75
C LEU A 727 -1.99 3.63 5.37
N GLN A 728 -2.86 2.69 5.71
CA GLN A 728 -2.69 1.28 5.34
C GLN A 728 -2.64 1.10 3.82
N ARG A 729 -3.60 1.66 3.08
CA ARG A 729 -3.64 1.59 1.61
C ARG A 729 -2.40 2.17 0.93
N ILE A 730 -1.80 3.20 1.50
CA ILE A 730 -0.56 3.79 1.01
C ILE A 730 0.63 2.89 1.34
N THR A 731 0.64 2.28 2.52
CA THR A 731 1.78 1.53 3.05
C THR A 731 1.85 0.09 2.53
N GLU A 732 0.73 -0.62 2.48
CA GLU A 732 0.67 -2.03 2.07
C GLU A 732 1.41 -2.34 0.75
N PRO A 733 1.29 -1.54 -0.32
CA PRO A 733 2.04 -1.82 -1.54
C PRO A 733 3.56 -1.68 -1.42
N LEU A 734 4.05 -0.96 -0.40
CA LEU A 734 5.47 -0.66 -0.23
C LEU A 734 6.22 -1.75 0.54
N VAL A 735 5.51 -2.56 1.34
CA VAL A 735 6.10 -3.57 2.24
C VAL A 735 6.28 -4.93 1.55
N ASN A 736 6.64 -4.92 0.28
CA ASN A 736 6.84 -6.11 -0.54
C ASN A 736 8.34 -6.46 -0.62
N GLU A 737 8.68 -7.74 -0.44
CA GLU A 737 10.05 -8.24 -0.54
C GLU A 737 10.73 -7.88 -1.87
N GLN A 738 10.01 -8.03 -2.98
CA GLN A 738 10.54 -7.74 -4.32
C GLN A 738 10.88 -6.25 -4.50
N ILE A 739 10.24 -5.37 -3.72
CA ILE A 739 10.49 -3.93 -3.72
C ILE A 739 11.66 -3.59 -2.81
N LEU A 740 11.64 -4.13 -1.58
CA LEU A 740 12.58 -3.77 -0.52
C LEU A 740 13.93 -4.49 -0.63
N GLY A 741 13.97 -5.67 -1.28
CA GLY A 741 15.19 -6.49 -1.30
C GLY A 741 15.72 -6.72 0.12
N SER A 742 16.91 -6.17 0.40
CA SER A 742 17.54 -6.24 1.73
C SER A 742 17.51 -4.93 2.52
N ALA A 743 16.70 -3.95 2.14
CA ALA A 743 16.52 -2.72 2.92
C ALA A 743 15.40 -2.90 3.97
N LEU A 744 15.50 -2.15 5.07
CA LEU A 744 14.41 -2.01 6.03
C LEU A 744 13.46 -0.87 5.62
N ILE A 745 12.22 -0.95 6.09
CA ILE A 745 11.22 0.11 5.87
C ILE A 745 10.60 0.54 7.19
N SER A 746 10.52 1.87 7.39
CA SER A 746 9.88 2.51 8.55
C SER A 746 8.93 3.60 8.07
N PRO A 747 7.67 3.28 7.77
CA PRO A 747 6.69 4.25 7.29
C PRO A 747 6.42 5.32 8.33
N SER A 748 6.03 6.52 7.88
CA SER A 748 5.91 7.64 8.80
C SER A 748 4.49 8.18 8.97
N VAL A 749 4.21 8.66 10.18
CA VAL A 749 2.98 9.31 10.61
C VAL A 749 3.24 10.80 10.81
N LYS A 750 2.40 11.67 10.23
CA LYS A 750 2.46 13.10 10.43
C LYS A 750 1.46 13.51 11.51
N LEU A 751 1.96 13.95 12.66
CA LEU A 751 1.10 14.30 13.82
C LEU A 751 0.37 15.62 13.65
N LEU A 752 0.91 16.55 12.86
CA LEU A 752 0.32 17.87 12.67
C LEU A 752 -1.13 17.75 12.18
N THR A 753 -2.07 18.32 12.90
CA THR A 753 -3.52 18.29 12.63
C THR A 753 -4.22 16.93 12.79
N LEU A 754 -3.49 15.89 13.22
CA LEU A 754 -4.06 14.56 13.41
C LEU A 754 -4.58 14.41 14.85
N PRO A 755 -5.83 13.95 15.08
CA PRO A 755 -6.28 13.61 16.42
C PRO A 755 -5.41 12.54 17.07
N GLU A 756 -5.13 12.67 18.36
CA GLU A 756 -4.22 11.75 19.08
C GLU A 756 -4.63 10.27 18.94
N VAL A 757 -5.92 9.96 19.04
CA VAL A 757 -6.40 8.58 18.93
C VAL A 757 -6.18 8.02 17.53
N VAL A 758 -6.30 8.86 16.49
CA VAL A 758 -6.02 8.44 15.11
C VAL A 758 -4.52 8.22 14.92
N ALA A 759 -3.66 9.06 15.51
CA ALA A 759 -2.22 8.85 15.48
C ALA A 759 -1.81 7.53 16.17
N ILE A 760 -2.42 7.22 17.31
CA ILE A 760 -2.22 5.96 18.04
C ILE A 760 -2.68 4.76 17.19
N ASP A 761 -3.83 4.86 16.55
CA ASP A 761 -4.38 3.84 15.66
C ASP A 761 -3.50 3.65 14.41
N GLN A 762 -2.96 4.74 13.85
CA GLN A 762 -2.01 4.67 12.73
C GLN A 762 -0.70 3.96 13.11
N ILE A 763 -0.16 4.23 14.28
CA ILE A 763 1.03 3.53 14.78
C ILE A 763 0.75 2.04 14.94
N GLN A 764 -0.42 1.67 15.46
CA GLN A 764 -0.83 0.27 15.56
C GLN A 764 -0.95 -0.39 14.18
N ALA A 765 -1.54 0.32 13.21
CA ALA A 765 -1.65 -0.18 11.84
C ALA A 765 -0.25 -0.48 11.23
N LEU A 766 0.74 0.37 11.48
CA LEU A 766 2.12 0.13 11.04
C LEU A 766 2.78 -1.04 11.75
N ARG A 767 2.44 -1.30 13.01
CA ARG A 767 2.89 -2.47 13.78
C ARG A 767 2.23 -3.77 13.30
N ASP A 768 1.04 -3.68 12.74
CA ASP A 768 0.30 -4.81 12.18
C ASP A 768 0.73 -5.16 10.74
N LEU A 769 1.53 -4.30 10.09
CA LEU A 769 2.15 -4.53 8.79
C LEU A 769 3.59 -5.04 8.90
N PRO A 770 4.17 -5.67 7.86
CA PRO A 770 5.52 -6.20 7.90
C PRO A 770 6.57 -5.07 7.75
N THR A 771 6.67 -4.20 8.77
CA THR A 771 7.58 -3.05 8.81
C THR A 771 8.72 -3.23 9.80
N GLY A 772 9.78 -2.43 9.66
CA GLY A 772 10.87 -2.32 10.64
C GLY A 772 10.50 -1.54 11.89
N GLY A 773 9.42 -0.79 11.83
CA GLY A 773 8.94 0.13 12.86
C GLY A 773 8.23 1.31 12.23
N TYR A 774 8.29 2.46 12.85
CA TYR A 774 7.63 3.69 12.37
C TYR A 774 8.51 4.94 12.59
N ALA A 775 8.18 6.01 11.87
CA ALA A 775 8.77 7.33 12.09
C ALA A 775 7.67 8.37 12.33
N ILE A 776 7.97 9.41 13.09
CA ILE A 776 7.03 10.47 13.45
C ILE A 776 7.51 11.81 12.91
N PHE A 777 6.69 12.51 12.16
CA PHE A 777 6.90 13.89 11.76
C PHE A 777 5.92 14.81 12.51
N ALA A 778 6.35 15.63 13.48
CA ALA A 778 7.70 15.81 14.01
C ALA A 778 7.62 16.06 15.52
N VAL A 779 8.79 16.24 16.17
CA VAL A 779 8.91 16.47 17.62
C VAL A 779 8.01 17.60 18.11
N GLU A 780 7.94 18.70 17.38
CA GLU A 780 7.12 19.88 17.69
C GLU A 780 5.62 19.57 17.81
N SER A 781 5.16 18.48 17.16
CA SER A 781 3.76 18.08 17.11
C SER A 781 3.40 17.00 18.14
N ILE A 782 4.34 16.57 18.99
CA ILE A 782 4.08 15.61 20.07
C ILE A 782 3.37 16.33 21.21
N SER A 783 2.05 16.14 21.31
CA SER A 783 1.24 16.67 22.39
C SER A 783 1.57 16.01 23.75
N SER A 784 1.11 16.60 24.86
CA SER A 784 1.24 15.98 26.17
C SER A 784 0.51 14.65 26.29
N GLY A 785 -0.62 14.49 25.61
CA GLY A 785 -1.37 13.23 25.54
C GLY A 785 -0.60 12.14 24.79
N MET A 786 -0.02 12.46 23.63
CA MET A 786 0.86 11.56 22.88
C MET A 786 2.12 11.21 23.67
N GLN A 787 2.74 12.18 24.35
CA GLN A 787 3.87 11.94 25.23
C GLN A 787 3.51 10.94 26.35
N GLY A 788 2.37 11.15 27.01
CA GLY A 788 1.87 10.23 28.02
C GLY A 788 1.56 8.84 27.48
N PHE A 789 1.03 8.74 26.27
CA PHE A 789 0.81 7.45 25.60
C PHE A 789 2.14 6.72 25.34
N PHE A 790 3.12 7.38 24.75
CA PHE A 790 4.43 6.81 24.49
C PHE A 790 5.13 6.35 25.78
N ASN A 791 5.13 7.17 26.81
CA ASN A 791 5.74 6.83 28.09
C ASN A 791 5.13 5.55 28.70
N ARG A 792 3.82 5.34 28.55
CA ARG A 792 3.13 4.15 29.10
C ARG A 792 3.23 2.91 28.24
N THR A 793 3.42 3.06 26.94
CA THR A 793 3.33 1.93 25.98
C THR A 793 4.67 1.43 25.49
N GLN A 794 5.69 2.28 25.47
CA GLN A 794 7.00 1.98 24.91
C GLN A 794 8.16 2.65 25.64
N GLY A 795 7.89 3.48 26.64
CA GLY A 795 8.91 4.12 27.45
C GLY A 795 9.72 3.08 28.25
N THR A 796 11.02 3.28 28.33
CA THR A 796 11.87 2.48 29.20
C THR A 796 11.57 2.75 30.67
N PRO A 797 11.36 1.72 31.49
CA PRO A 797 11.30 1.94 32.94
C PRO A 797 12.62 2.54 33.42
N VAL A 798 12.54 3.60 34.19
CA VAL A 798 13.70 4.39 34.71
C VAL A 798 14.73 3.55 35.51
N ARG A 799 14.48 2.28 35.75
CA ARG A 799 15.33 1.36 36.51
C ARG A 799 15.39 -0.06 35.92
N SER A 800 15.43 -0.20 34.60
CA SER A 800 15.66 -1.52 34.02
C SER A 800 17.17 -1.79 33.92
N THR A 801 17.67 -2.78 34.70
CA THR A 801 19.01 -3.38 34.53
C THR A 801 19.06 -4.35 33.35
N SER A 802 17.98 -4.46 32.58
CA SER A 802 17.93 -5.29 31.38
C SER A 802 18.74 -4.66 30.24
N ALA A 803 19.35 -5.49 29.42
CA ALA A 803 20.07 -5.06 28.22
C ALA A 803 19.17 -4.15 27.35
N ALA A 804 19.78 -3.13 26.74
CA ALA A 804 19.07 -2.23 25.84
C ALA A 804 18.35 -3.02 24.73
N GLU A 805 17.14 -2.60 24.40
CA GLU A 805 16.36 -3.22 23.32
C GLU A 805 17.11 -3.11 21.99
N PRO A 806 17.27 -4.21 21.21
CA PRO A 806 18.01 -4.17 19.96
C PRO A 806 17.32 -3.29 18.92
N ILE A 807 18.08 -2.38 18.31
CA ILE A 807 17.58 -1.57 17.20
C ILE A 807 17.69 -2.39 15.90
N PRO A 808 16.62 -2.58 15.13
CA PRO A 808 16.56 -3.45 13.97
C PRO A 808 17.67 -3.28 12.94
N TYR A 809 18.08 -2.06 12.64
CA TYR A 809 19.16 -1.82 11.69
C TYR A 809 20.58 -1.97 12.30
N ARG A 810 20.70 -2.12 13.63
CA ARG A 810 21.98 -2.40 14.31
C ARG A 810 22.16 -3.85 14.65
N GLN A 811 21.11 -4.47 15.12
CA GLN A 811 21.11 -5.84 15.66
C GLN A 811 19.92 -6.61 15.05
N PRO A 812 19.89 -6.83 13.72
CA PRO A 812 18.71 -7.38 13.03
C PRO A 812 18.34 -8.78 13.51
N PHE A 813 19.32 -9.63 13.83
CA PHE A 813 19.05 -10.98 14.29
C PHE A 813 18.52 -11.00 15.72
N ALA A 814 19.05 -10.15 16.61
CA ALA A 814 18.52 -9.97 17.95
C ALA A 814 17.12 -9.36 17.94
N ALA A 815 16.88 -8.40 17.05
CA ALA A 815 15.55 -7.81 16.86
C ALA A 815 14.54 -8.85 16.35
N ALA A 816 14.92 -9.73 15.42
CA ALA A 816 14.07 -10.81 14.95
C ALA A 816 13.71 -11.79 16.09
N ALA A 817 14.68 -12.19 16.91
CA ALA A 817 14.46 -13.05 18.08
C ALA A 817 13.50 -12.39 19.09
N SER A 818 13.71 -11.10 19.40
CA SER A 818 12.85 -10.32 20.30
C SER A 818 11.41 -10.22 19.80
N ARG A 819 11.19 -9.88 18.51
CA ARG A 819 9.86 -9.83 17.89
C ARG A 819 9.15 -11.16 17.90
N TYR A 820 9.87 -12.23 17.61
CA TYR A 820 9.30 -13.57 17.63
C TYR A 820 8.90 -14.00 19.05
N THR A 821 9.70 -13.64 20.06
CA THR A 821 9.36 -13.89 21.46
C THR A 821 8.07 -13.17 21.86
N ALA A 822 7.90 -11.89 21.48
CA ALA A 822 6.68 -11.15 21.74
C ALA A 822 5.46 -11.81 21.07
N LEU A 823 5.62 -12.28 19.83
CA LEU A 823 4.56 -12.98 19.10
C LEU A 823 4.16 -14.31 19.78
N LYS A 824 5.13 -15.10 20.26
CA LYS A 824 4.87 -16.31 21.05
C LYS A 824 4.12 -16.00 22.34
N GLN A 825 4.43 -14.89 23.01
CA GLN A 825 3.72 -14.45 24.22
C GLN A 825 2.24 -14.16 23.93
N GLU A 826 1.92 -13.51 22.81
CA GLU A 826 0.53 -13.29 22.40
C GLU A 826 -0.23 -14.59 22.18
N TRP A 827 0.34 -15.55 21.45
CA TRP A 827 -0.29 -16.86 21.25
C TRP A 827 -0.49 -17.62 22.55
N SER A 828 0.50 -17.59 23.42
CA SER A 828 0.40 -18.24 24.74
C SER A 828 -0.67 -17.62 25.63
N PHE A 829 -0.79 -16.28 25.59
CA PHE A 829 -1.84 -15.56 26.30
C PHE A 829 -3.24 -15.95 25.79
N LEU A 830 -3.45 -15.99 24.48
CA LEU A 830 -4.73 -16.36 23.89
C LEU A 830 -5.07 -17.84 24.16
N LEU A 831 -4.08 -18.71 24.13
CA LEU A 831 -4.24 -20.12 24.43
C LEU A 831 -4.66 -20.33 25.90
N ALA A 832 -3.97 -19.67 26.84
CA ALA A 832 -4.28 -19.74 28.27
C ALA A 832 -5.69 -19.22 28.61
N ASN A 833 -6.23 -18.33 27.77
CA ASN A 833 -7.58 -17.78 27.93
C ASN A 833 -8.64 -18.47 27.03
N ASN A 834 -8.33 -19.61 26.42
CA ASN A 834 -9.22 -20.32 25.49
C ASN A 834 -9.73 -19.48 24.32
N GLN A 835 -8.92 -18.50 23.88
CA GLN A 835 -9.27 -17.59 22.80
C GLN A 835 -8.62 -17.97 21.46
N LEU A 836 -7.71 -18.96 21.46
CA LEU A 836 -7.05 -19.44 20.25
C LEU A 836 -7.75 -20.70 19.75
N ARG A 837 -8.31 -20.66 18.53
CA ARG A 837 -9.03 -21.80 17.94
C ARG A 837 -8.12 -22.60 17.00
N VAL A 838 -7.49 -23.62 17.57
CA VAL A 838 -6.63 -24.58 16.86
C VAL A 838 -7.01 -25.97 17.36
N SER A 839 -7.01 -26.98 16.48
CA SER A 839 -7.24 -28.35 16.91
C SER A 839 -6.09 -28.84 17.80
N GLU A 840 -6.38 -29.76 18.74
CA GLU A 840 -5.36 -30.24 19.70
C GLU A 840 -4.17 -30.90 19.00
N SER A 841 -4.41 -31.64 17.91
CA SER A 841 -3.35 -32.27 17.12
C SER A 841 -2.46 -31.24 16.41
N GLU A 842 -3.08 -30.19 15.84
CA GLU A 842 -2.32 -29.11 15.18
C GLU A 842 -1.57 -28.24 16.17
N LEU A 843 -2.14 -28.02 17.37
CA LEU A 843 -1.53 -27.22 18.42
C LEU A 843 -0.18 -27.80 18.87
N LYS A 844 -0.10 -29.12 19.09
CA LYS A 844 1.17 -29.77 19.48
C LYS A 844 2.24 -29.59 18.41
N VAL A 845 1.89 -29.76 17.14
CA VAL A 845 2.82 -29.54 16.02
C VAL A 845 3.25 -28.10 15.92
N LEU A 846 2.29 -27.16 16.04
CA LEU A 846 2.56 -25.73 16.00
C LEU A 846 3.50 -25.29 17.13
N GLN A 847 3.27 -25.76 18.37
CA GLN A 847 4.12 -25.48 19.53
C GLN A 847 5.54 -25.98 19.34
N SER A 848 5.73 -27.26 18.93
CA SER A 848 7.05 -27.80 18.67
C SER A 848 7.82 -26.98 17.64
N ARG A 849 7.21 -26.64 16.52
CA ARG A 849 7.86 -25.84 15.48
C ARG A 849 8.10 -24.39 15.91
N ALA A 850 7.22 -23.84 16.74
CA ALA A 850 7.42 -22.51 17.30
C ALA A 850 8.64 -22.48 18.22
N ASP A 851 8.87 -23.53 18.99
CA ASP A 851 10.03 -23.64 19.87
C ASP A 851 11.32 -23.86 19.09
N GLU A 852 11.30 -24.71 18.06
CA GLU A 852 12.43 -24.90 17.15
C GLU A 852 12.87 -23.58 16.50
N LEU A 853 11.91 -22.81 16.00
CA LEU A 853 12.19 -21.50 15.40
C LEU A 853 12.73 -20.50 16.43
N ALA A 854 12.18 -20.48 17.65
CA ALA A 854 12.67 -19.63 18.73
C ALA A 854 14.13 -19.92 19.08
N GLN A 855 14.49 -21.21 19.20
CA GLN A 855 15.86 -21.66 19.46
C GLN A 855 16.80 -21.24 18.31
N ALA A 856 16.39 -21.44 17.06
CA ALA A 856 17.18 -21.06 15.89
C ALA A 856 17.42 -19.55 15.81
N LEU A 857 16.40 -18.73 16.07
CA LEU A 857 16.53 -17.27 16.11
C LEU A 857 17.45 -16.82 17.24
N SER A 858 17.33 -17.41 18.43
CA SER A 858 18.20 -17.11 19.58
C SER A 858 19.66 -17.50 19.31
N LYS A 859 19.88 -18.67 18.70
CA LYS A 859 21.22 -19.12 18.30
C LYS A 859 21.84 -18.20 17.25
N LEU A 860 21.05 -17.80 16.25
CA LEU A 860 21.49 -16.86 15.20
C LEU A 860 21.83 -15.49 15.80
N ALA A 861 21.04 -15.00 16.74
CA ALA A 861 21.28 -13.71 17.42
C ALA A 861 22.56 -13.74 18.26
N ALA A 862 22.84 -14.86 18.95
CA ALA A 862 24.02 -15.01 19.77
C ALA A 862 25.32 -15.25 18.95
N ASN A 863 25.22 -16.01 17.86
CA ASN A 863 26.37 -16.40 17.03
C ASN A 863 25.98 -16.34 15.54
N PRO A 864 26.00 -15.14 14.93
CA PRO A 864 25.66 -14.96 13.52
C PRO A 864 26.60 -15.75 12.60
N SER A 865 26.04 -16.61 11.74
CA SER A 865 26.78 -17.33 10.70
C SER A 865 25.84 -17.64 9.52
N THR A 866 26.45 -17.86 8.34
CA THR A 866 25.70 -18.21 7.12
C THR A 866 24.90 -19.51 7.31
N GLU A 867 25.45 -20.49 8.04
CA GLU A 867 24.81 -21.78 8.32
C GLU A 867 23.59 -21.58 9.25
N SER A 868 23.78 -20.87 10.37
CA SER A 868 22.70 -20.61 11.33
C SER A 868 21.58 -19.77 10.68
N LEU A 869 21.93 -18.81 9.81
CA LEU A 869 20.97 -18.04 9.03
C LEU A 869 20.18 -18.92 8.05
N ALA A 870 20.87 -19.78 7.28
CA ALA A 870 20.20 -20.67 6.32
C ALA A 870 19.22 -21.62 7.04
N THR A 871 19.62 -22.15 8.20
CA THR A 871 18.78 -22.99 9.05
C THR A 871 17.56 -22.21 9.55
N THR A 872 17.76 -21.00 10.08
CA THR A 872 16.69 -20.16 10.60
C THR A 872 15.70 -19.76 9.50
N LYS A 873 16.16 -19.36 8.31
CA LYS A 873 15.30 -19.07 7.17
C LYS A 873 14.45 -20.27 6.74
N ARG A 874 15.04 -21.45 6.71
CA ARG A 874 14.31 -22.70 6.39
C ARG A 874 13.22 -22.99 7.42
N LEU A 875 13.53 -22.88 8.72
CA LEU A 875 12.57 -23.09 9.80
C LEU A 875 11.46 -22.04 9.78
N LEU A 876 11.78 -20.77 9.52
CA LEU A 876 10.79 -19.71 9.41
C LEU A 876 9.79 -19.98 8.27
N ARG A 877 10.26 -20.34 7.07
CA ARG A 877 9.38 -20.68 5.94
C ARG A 877 8.50 -21.89 6.24
N SER A 878 9.08 -22.94 6.83
CA SER A 878 8.32 -24.12 7.25
C SER A 878 7.27 -23.77 8.30
N PHE A 879 7.62 -22.91 9.26
CA PHE A 879 6.68 -22.43 10.26
C PHE A 879 5.56 -21.58 9.67
N GLN A 880 5.86 -20.63 8.78
CA GLN A 880 4.86 -19.82 8.10
C GLN A 880 3.83 -20.66 7.33
N SER A 881 4.29 -21.68 6.60
CA SER A 881 3.40 -22.60 5.89
C SER A 881 2.50 -23.39 6.85
N GLN A 882 3.04 -23.93 7.92
CA GLN A 882 2.29 -24.66 8.95
C GLN A 882 1.31 -23.75 9.68
N PHE A 883 1.74 -22.53 10.04
CA PHE A 883 0.94 -21.53 10.74
C PHE A 883 -0.33 -21.18 9.97
N GLN A 884 -0.21 -20.93 8.67
CA GLN A 884 -1.35 -20.64 7.82
C GLN A 884 -2.39 -21.78 7.81
N SER A 885 -1.93 -23.03 7.77
CA SER A 885 -2.78 -24.21 7.83
C SER A 885 -3.47 -24.33 9.20
N SER A 886 -2.70 -24.26 10.28
CA SER A 886 -3.20 -24.46 11.65
C SER A 886 -4.15 -23.35 12.10
N MET A 887 -3.95 -22.11 11.61
CA MET A 887 -4.80 -20.96 11.97
C MET A 887 -6.09 -20.85 11.13
N ARG A 888 -6.38 -21.80 10.25
CA ARG A 888 -7.55 -21.74 9.37
C ARG A 888 -8.88 -21.59 10.13
N LEU A 889 -9.06 -22.34 11.25
CA LEU A 889 -10.26 -22.23 12.07
C LEU A 889 -10.33 -20.88 12.79
N HIS A 890 -9.22 -20.41 13.32
CA HIS A 890 -9.15 -19.12 13.98
C HIS A 890 -9.37 -17.95 13.00
N SER A 891 -8.83 -18.05 11.79
CA SER A 891 -8.98 -17.07 10.72
C SER A 891 -10.43 -16.88 10.25
N ALA A 892 -11.26 -17.91 10.38
CA ALA A 892 -12.68 -17.80 9.98
C ALA A 892 -13.45 -16.74 10.80
N GLU A 893 -13.03 -16.50 12.04
CA GLU A 893 -13.67 -15.52 12.92
C GLU A 893 -12.79 -14.28 13.18
N ASN A 894 -11.46 -14.42 13.10
CA ASN A 894 -10.49 -13.40 13.45
C ASN A 894 -9.43 -13.22 12.32
N SER A 895 -9.91 -13.01 11.10
CA SER A 895 -9.06 -12.93 9.91
C SER A 895 -8.01 -11.80 10.00
N TYR A 896 -8.37 -10.65 10.55
CA TYR A 896 -7.43 -9.53 10.75
C TYR A 896 -6.29 -9.93 11.68
N GLN A 897 -6.57 -10.58 12.79
CA GLN A 897 -5.57 -11.01 13.77
C GLN A 897 -4.59 -12.03 13.16
N VAL A 898 -5.08 -13.01 12.43
CA VAL A 898 -4.21 -14.00 11.74
C VAL A 898 -3.34 -13.32 10.69
N GLN A 899 -3.90 -12.39 9.91
CA GLN A 899 -3.14 -11.61 8.93
C GLN A 899 -2.04 -10.79 9.61
N THR A 900 -2.33 -10.14 10.73
CA THR A 900 -1.35 -9.40 11.53
C THR A 900 -0.19 -10.28 11.98
N TRP A 901 -0.46 -11.49 12.45
CA TRP A 901 0.60 -12.43 12.84
C TRP A 901 1.42 -12.89 11.65
N GLN A 902 0.80 -13.13 10.48
CA GLN A 902 1.51 -13.43 9.23
C GLN A 902 2.44 -12.28 8.84
N ASN A 903 1.95 -11.05 8.86
CA ASN A 903 2.73 -9.86 8.57
C ASN A 903 3.93 -9.71 9.52
N ARG A 904 3.74 -10.02 10.81
CA ARG A 904 4.83 -10.01 11.79
C ARG A 904 5.85 -11.12 11.53
N LEU A 905 5.44 -12.29 11.08
CA LEU A 905 6.36 -13.34 10.62
C LEU A 905 7.12 -12.93 9.36
N GLU A 906 6.48 -12.20 8.43
CA GLU A 906 7.15 -11.61 7.26
C GLU A 906 8.17 -10.54 7.67
N SER A 907 7.90 -9.76 8.72
CA SER A 907 8.87 -8.81 9.25
C SER A 907 10.16 -9.47 9.77
N LEU A 908 10.08 -10.72 10.25
CA LEU A 908 11.26 -11.47 10.62
C LEU A 908 12.13 -11.80 9.40
N ASP A 909 11.51 -12.22 8.30
CA ASP A 909 12.24 -12.52 7.06
C ASP A 909 12.93 -11.27 6.50
N MET A 910 12.27 -10.10 6.55
CA MET A 910 12.90 -8.81 6.22
C MET A 910 14.14 -8.54 7.09
N LEU A 911 14.06 -8.76 8.40
CA LEU A 911 15.19 -8.58 9.31
C LEU A 911 16.33 -9.57 9.01
N LEU A 912 16.01 -10.82 8.69
CA LEU A 912 16.99 -11.83 8.32
C LEU A 912 17.71 -11.50 7.01
N ARG A 913 17.02 -10.98 6.00
CA ARG A 913 17.64 -10.51 4.74
C ARG A 913 18.53 -9.28 4.95
N TYR A 914 18.07 -8.35 5.76
CA TYR A 914 18.86 -7.18 6.11
C TYR A 914 20.11 -7.58 6.89
N GLY A 915 20.00 -8.46 7.89
CA GLY A 915 21.11 -8.95 8.70
C GLY A 915 22.12 -9.74 7.88
N GLU A 916 21.68 -10.54 6.92
CA GLU A 916 22.57 -11.23 5.99
C GLU A 916 23.49 -10.23 5.25
N ARG A 917 22.92 -9.16 4.73
CA ARG A 917 23.70 -8.12 4.06
C ARG A 917 24.62 -7.35 5.00
N MET A 918 24.13 -7.02 6.21
CA MET A 918 24.84 -6.10 7.11
C MET A 918 25.86 -6.79 7.99
N GLU A 919 25.62 -8.01 8.43
CA GLU A 919 26.48 -8.71 9.39
C GLU A 919 27.32 -9.81 8.74
N LEU A 920 26.81 -10.48 7.70
CA LEU A 920 27.50 -11.65 7.12
C LEU A 920 28.17 -11.35 5.77
N ASN A 921 27.63 -10.45 4.95
CA ASN A 921 28.15 -10.15 3.60
C ASN A 921 28.93 -8.83 3.53
N ARG A 922 29.22 -8.19 4.64
CA ARG A 922 30.00 -6.93 4.72
C ARG A 922 31.51 -7.10 4.55
N ARG A 923 31.97 -8.28 4.17
CA ARG A 923 33.40 -8.55 3.94
C ARG A 923 33.89 -8.08 2.59
#